data_d18cf9f4f43de71325a037a32c6d9b7f
#
_entry.id   d18cf9f4f43de71325a037a32c6d9b7f
#
_cell.length_a   1.000
_cell.length_b   1.000
_cell.length_c   1.000
_cell.angle_alpha   90.00
_cell.angle_beta   90.00
_cell.angle_gamma   90.00
#
_symmetry.space_group_name_H-M   'P 1'
#
loop_
_entity.id
_entity.type
_entity.pdbx_description
1 polymer ?
#
loop_
_entity_poly.entity_id
_entity_poly.type
_entity_poly.pdbx_seq_one_letter_code
_entity_poly.pdbx_strand_id
1 'polypeptide(L)'
;LGLFEELEQFTSNLEEPTKKEEVTVGTYVRKKDTASERFLETISSMGYDLSELEDVLRTWGNQLVLSCAGSGKTTSTIFKLIYGIKTGKLTKKVEINGNTVRTVAPIWVSTFLNSGAKELKYELSKWNKKLSYVDVSDSITFSTLHAEFKAVLNSLGVVTDFIDEKENTKILKNIVNRFGRTKRGKPLTSDDLRDLEGALTYSRNRLDKKRYKHTVYEELSMSPIEVDAIISEWSKARRVSGKCDFEDLQDMLYTFIYVEERQDVIDFISERYEFIFVDEFQDTSQKQYALLKAYMLGAKQIVAVGDDDQTIYSWRGSDHNIITKDFIEDFNPAITKLSTNFRCPANILKGIIPSIELNSNRLEKPIKAAKEGGELLIGRYSTYDEMVKGLVKGIYEDVSNGMDVAVICRENIDGLLPAIMLDRDGRFTYSISGQGMTLSPYMVKQAINIIRLVTERTTANVSNVLKQLTFSSWEVNNMMSALKNNNESIWEAPMEDIEYSCPSISGILEEWKNVYRAYKEDKITEMEFVEYLLAYYHNLVYTPPKNAKDTIYNERMRSIISSLIVLVNSGEFTSATDLLYELEEINLRLQSRLKKHNADVKIVTVNEFKGKEIDSAYSWNVVIDVFPHKKATTQEELEEERRMYYISNTRGRKKSTIMTILGKESIFVNEMDLSEATDLTSPTRIAGSLVEESTKGAEASLEARNRRKLESLSDEAD
;
A
#
# COMPACT_ATOMS: atom_id res chain seq x y z
N LEU A 1 23.28 -6.67 26.52
CA LEU A 1 22.63 -7.35 27.66
C LEU A 1 22.49 -6.40 28.84
N GLY A 2 23.55 -5.62 29.21
CA GLY A 2 23.50 -4.68 30.35
C GLY A 2 22.48 -3.56 30.21
N LEU A 3 22.34 -2.96 29.02
CA LEU A 3 21.38 -1.87 28.78
C LEU A 3 19.92 -2.34 28.78
N PHE A 4 19.68 -3.59 28.43
CA PHE A 4 18.34 -4.21 28.50
C PHE A 4 17.94 -4.45 29.98
N GLU A 5 18.90 -4.87 30.80
CA GLU A 5 18.67 -5.06 32.25
C GLU A 5 18.49 -3.69 32.98
N GLU A 6 19.19 -2.63 32.55
CA GLU A 6 18.96 -1.29 33.08
C GLU A 6 17.64 -0.69 32.63
N LEU A 7 17.18 -0.95 31.39
CA LEU A 7 15.85 -0.58 30.91
C LEU A 7 14.74 -1.34 31.64
N GLU A 8 14.93 -2.63 31.90
CA GLU A 8 14.01 -3.41 32.74
C GLU A 8 14.05 -2.94 34.20
N GLN A 9 15.22 -2.59 34.74
CA GLN A 9 15.34 -2.02 36.10
C GLN A 9 14.76 -0.59 36.17
N PHE A 10 14.84 0.20 35.10
CA PHE A 10 14.24 1.53 35.08
C PHE A 10 12.71 1.45 35.05
N THR A 11 12.13 0.48 34.32
CA THR A 11 10.69 0.22 34.33
C THR A 11 10.22 -0.42 35.64
N SER A 12 11.06 -1.22 36.31
CA SER A 12 10.74 -1.85 37.62
C SER A 12 10.91 -0.92 38.82
N ASN A 13 11.66 0.17 38.69
CA ASN A 13 11.88 1.18 39.74
C ASN A 13 10.87 2.33 39.73
N LEU A 14 9.86 2.28 38.85
CA LEU A 14 8.67 3.12 39.00
C LEU A 14 7.86 2.54 40.18
N GLU A 15 8.07 3.08 41.35
CA GLU A 15 7.45 2.69 42.63
C GLU A 15 5.95 2.44 42.44
N GLU A 16 5.51 1.24 42.86
CA GLU A 16 4.09 0.98 43.10
C GLU A 16 3.53 2.04 44.04
N PRO A 17 2.35 2.60 43.79
CA PRO A 17 1.74 3.59 44.69
C PRO A 17 1.47 2.92 46.04
N THR A 18 2.28 3.27 47.01
CA THR A 18 2.11 2.89 48.41
C THR A 18 0.70 3.24 48.88
N LYS A 19 0.03 2.23 49.47
CA LYS A 19 -1.14 2.21 50.31
C LYS A 19 -1.98 3.49 50.39
N LYS A 20 -3.26 3.32 50.03
CA LYS A 20 -4.36 4.24 50.37
C LYS A 20 -4.34 4.62 51.83
N GLU A 21 -3.97 5.83 52.13
CA GLU A 21 -4.44 6.54 53.33
C GLU A 21 -5.81 7.14 52.97
N GLU A 22 -6.81 6.80 53.76
CA GLU A 22 -8.10 7.47 53.73
C GLU A 22 -7.93 8.91 54.16
N VAL A 23 -7.87 9.81 53.22
CA VAL A 23 -7.91 11.26 53.43
C VAL A 23 -9.37 11.69 53.39
N THR A 24 -9.86 12.06 54.55
CA THR A 24 -11.15 12.76 54.73
C THR A 24 -11.30 13.89 53.71
N VAL A 25 -12.46 13.87 53.02
CA VAL A 25 -12.87 14.83 52.00
C VAL A 25 -13.06 16.22 52.66
N GLY A 26 -11.99 16.99 52.66
CA GLY A 26 -12.06 18.44 52.75
C GLY A 26 -12.33 18.99 51.36
N THR A 27 -13.38 19.74 51.19
CA THR A 27 -13.77 20.46 49.96
C THR A 27 -12.63 21.43 49.55
N TYR A 28 -11.64 20.92 48.84
CA TYR A 28 -10.65 21.76 48.15
C TYR A 28 -11.36 22.34 46.90
N VAL A 29 -11.76 23.62 47.01
CA VAL A 29 -12.08 24.42 45.83
C VAL A 29 -10.80 24.55 45.03
N ARG A 30 -10.63 23.71 43.98
CA ARG A 30 -9.56 23.88 42.95
C ARG A 30 -9.64 25.32 42.47
N LYS A 31 -8.57 26.13 42.72
CA LYS A 31 -8.40 27.38 41.95
C LYS A 31 -8.47 27.02 40.46
N LYS A 32 -9.53 27.50 39.82
CA LYS A 32 -9.69 27.32 38.36
C LYS A 32 -8.41 27.79 37.67
N ASP A 33 -7.78 26.94 36.90
CA ASP A 33 -6.67 27.35 36.00
C ASP A 33 -7.28 28.18 34.86
N THR A 34 -7.31 29.50 35.05
CA THR A 34 -7.99 30.44 34.15
C THR A 34 -7.46 30.40 32.72
N ALA A 35 -6.16 29.99 32.52
CA ALA A 35 -5.58 29.85 31.20
C ALA A 35 -6.11 28.62 30.47
N SER A 36 -6.26 27.51 31.20
CA SER A 36 -6.82 26.26 30.69
C SER A 36 -8.29 26.44 30.26
N GLU A 37 -9.11 27.00 31.16
CA GLU A 37 -10.54 27.19 30.89
C GLU A 37 -10.78 28.14 29.70
N ARG A 38 -10.06 29.28 29.65
CA ARG A 38 -10.13 30.21 28.52
C ARG A 38 -9.75 29.58 27.17
N PHE A 39 -8.78 28.68 27.16
CA PHE A 39 -8.40 28.00 25.93
C PHE A 39 -9.53 27.07 25.45
N LEU A 40 -10.08 26.24 26.35
CA LEU A 40 -11.17 25.31 26.04
C LEU A 40 -12.43 26.08 25.59
N GLU A 41 -12.81 27.13 26.28
CA GLU A 41 -13.92 28.02 25.89
C GLU A 41 -13.69 28.60 24.47
N THR A 42 -12.44 29.00 24.18
CA THR A 42 -12.10 29.57 22.86
C THR A 42 -12.29 28.55 21.74
N ILE A 43 -11.73 27.34 21.87
CA ILE A 43 -11.87 26.31 20.84
C ILE A 43 -13.30 25.78 20.71
N SER A 44 -14.05 25.71 21.83
CA SER A 44 -15.48 25.39 21.81
C SER A 44 -16.30 26.43 21.06
N SER A 45 -16.02 27.73 21.30
CA SER A 45 -16.69 28.83 20.58
C SER A 45 -16.40 28.81 19.07
N MET A 46 -15.33 28.15 18.63
CA MET A 46 -14.98 27.93 17.22
C MET A 46 -15.66 26.68 16.63
N GLY A 47 -16.51 25.97 17.39
CA GLY A 47 -17.29 24.84 16.95
C GLY A 47 -16.59 23.48 17.10
N TYR A 48 -15.49 23.40 17.87
CA TYR A 48 -14.84 22.12 18.17
C TYR A 48 -15.55 21.41 19.32
N ASP A 49 -15.81 20.11 19.12
CA ASP A 49 -16.34 19.24 20.18
C ASP A 49 -15.24 18.95 21.20
N LEU A 50 -15.52 19.27 22.46
CA LEU A 50 -14.59 19.03 23.57
C LEU A 50 -14.79 17.67 24.25
N SER A 51 -15.81 16.89 23.89
CA SER A 51 -16.18 15.67 24.62
C SER A 51 -15.02 14.67 24.78
N GLU A 52 -14.22 14.50 23.73
CA GLU A 52 -13.03 13.63 23.73
C GLU A 52 -11.72 14.44 23.74
N LEU A 53 -11.73 15.60 23.10
CA LEU A 53 -10.56 16.45 22.97
C LEU A 53 -10.06 17.00 24.32
N GLU A 54 -10.96 17.33 25.24
CA GLU A 54 -10.61 17.81 26.58
C GLU A 54 -9.77 16.80 27.35
N ASP A 55 -10.10 15.51 27.30
CA ASP A 55 -9.33 14.46 27.93
C ASP A 55 -7.93 14.36 27.35
N VAL A 56 -7.80 14.45 26.01
CA VAL A 56 -6.49 14.51 25.34
C VAL A 56 -5.67 15.70 25.84
N LEU A 57 -6.27 16.89 25.92
CA LEU A 57 -5.56 18.13 26.30
C LEU A 57 -5.13 18.14 27.77
N ARG A 58 -6.01 17.69 28.68
CA ARG A 58 -5.78 17.74 30.13
C ARG A 58 -4.88 16.61 30.65
N THR A 59 -4.72 15.52 29.91
CA THR A 59 -3.85 14.40 30.30
C THR A 59 -2.38 14.77 30.18
N TRP A 60 -1.60 14.57 31.22
CA TRP A 60 -0.14 14.81 31.26
C TRP A 60 0.59 13.56 31.79
N GLY A 61 1.86 13.44 31.47
CA GLY A 61 2.63 12.21 31.58
C GLY A 61 2.64 11.47 30.24
N ASN A 62 3.13 10.25 30.20
CA ASN A 62 3.11 9.45 28.97
C ASN A 62 1.68 9.20 28.53
N GLN A 63 1.40 9.37 27.26
CA GLN A 63 0.04 9.32 26.72
C GLN A 63 0.00 8.59 25.37
N LEU A 64 -0.94 7.68 25.23
CA LEU A 64 -1.36 7.12 23.96
C LEU A 64 -2.70 7.74 23.56
N VAL A 65 -2.70 8.54 22.52
CA VAL A 65 -3.92 9.08 21.91
C VAL A 65 -4.38 8.10 20.83
N LEU A 66 -5.28 7.20 21.23
CA LEU A 66 -5.87 6.21 20.34
C LEU A 66 -6.97 6.86 19.52
N SER A 67 -6.79 6.94 18.23
CA SER A 67 -7.69 7.66 17.32
C SER A 67 -8.37 6.73 16.32
N CYS A 68 -9.45 7.19 15.72
CA CYS A 68 -10.03 6.55 14.53
C CYS A 68 -9.72 7.36 13.25
N ALA A 69 -10.05 6.77 12.09
CA ALA A 69 -9.97 7.48 10.82
C ALA A 69 -10.79 8.77 10.88
N GLY A 70 -10.23 9.90 10.38
CA GLY A 70 -10.96 11.16 10.32
C GLY A 70 -11.33 11.80 11.67
N SER A 71 -10.69 11.43 12.79
CA SER A 71 -10.95 11.96 14.12
C SER A 71 -10.25 13.28 14.44
N GLY A 72 -9.46 13.83 13.50
CA GLY A 72 -8.73 15.09 13.72
C GLY A 72 -7.44 14.94 14.53
N LYS A 73 -6.71 13.81 14.38
CA LYS A 73 -5.39 13.56 15.00
C LYS A 73 -4.45 14.77 14.95
N THR A 74 -4.20 15.27 13.76
CA THR A 74 -3.33 16.43 13.51
C THR A 74 -3.77 17.67 14.30
N THR A 75 -5.07 17.98 14.26
CA THR A 75 -5.65 19.11 15.00
C THR A 75 -5.50 18.93 16.50
N SER A 76 -5.74 17.74 17.02
CA SER A 76 -5.60 17.42 18.45
C SER A 76 -4.15 17.55 18.91
N THR A 77 -3.18 17.11 18.12
CA THR A 77 -1.74 17.29 18.38
C THR A 77 -1.38 18.77 18.46
N ILE A 78 -1.85 19.58 17.50
CA ILE A 78 -1.61 21.04 17.50
C ILE A 78 -2.23 21.71 18.72
N PHE A 79 -3.48 21.37 19.05
CA PHE A 79 -4.14 21.92 20.23
C PHE A 79 -3.45 21.50 21.52
N LYS A 80 -2.97 20.27 21.63
CA LYS A 80 -2.17 19.80 22.77
C LYS A 80 -0.88 20.61 22.95
N LEU A 81 -0.17 20.91 21.85
CA LEU A 81 1.02 21.75 21.87
C LEU A 81 0.69 23.17 22.35
N ILE A 82 -0.31 23.82 21.76
CA ILE A 82 -0.72 25.19 22.14
C ILE A 82 -1.20 25.23 23.59
N TYR A 83 -2.04 24.28 23.99
CA TYR A 83 -2.56 24.16 25.34
C TYR A 83 -1.42 23.99 26.36
N GLY A 84 -0.47 23.11 26.07
CA GLY A 84 0.68 22.87 26.93
C GLY A 84 1.59 24.08 27.08
N ILE A 85 1.80 24.85 26.02
CA ILE A 85 2.56 26.10 26.08
C ILE A 85 1.82 27.15 26.88
N LYS A 86 0.52 27.34 26.64
CA LYS A 86 -0.32 28.32 27.36
C LYS A 86 -0.46 28.03 28.85
N THR A 87 -0.59 26.77 29.22
CA THR A 87 -0.68 26.36 30.63
C THR A 87 0.68 26.23 31.31
N GLY A 88 1.76 26.44 30.55
CA GLY A 88 3.13 26.36 31.05
C GLY A 88 3.65 24.94 31.27
N LYS A 89 2.92 23.92 30.81
CA LYS A 89 3.31 22.49 30.90
C LYS A 89 4.47 22.14 29.96
N LEU A 90 4.50 22.75 28.77
CA LEU A 90 5.55 22.57 27.76
C LEU A 90 6.58 23.72 27.79
N THR A 91 6.81 24.31 28.97
CA THR A 91 7.77 25.39 29.15
C THR A 91 8.77 25.07 30.24
N LYS A 92 9.96 25.64 30.10
CA LYS A 92 10.99 25.60 31.15
C LYS A 92 11.35 27.01 31.64
N LYS A 93 11.84 27.08 32.87
CA LYS A 93 12.39 28.34 33.44
C LYS A 93 13.86 28.42 33.09
N VAL A 94 14.29 29.56 32.56
CA VAL A 94 15.68 29.84 32.22
C VAL A 94 16.05 31.17 32.85
N GLU A 95 17.21 31.27 33.44
CA GLU A 95 17.74 32.54 33.95
C GLU A 95 18.48 33.29 32.84
N ILE A 96 17.97 34.48 32.50
CA ILE A 96 18.58 35.39 31.52
C ILE A 96 18.83 36.72 32.20
N ASN A 97 20.09 37.10 32.30
CA ASN A 97 20.51 38.36 32.94
C ASN A 97 19.97 38.55 34.39
N GLY A 98 19.93 37.47 35.17
CA GLY A 98 19.45 37.48 36.56
C GLY A 98 17.91 37.46 36.69
N ASN A 99 17.16 37.38 35.60
CA ASN A 99 15.71 37.26 35.59
C ASN A 99 15.28 35.85 35.16
N THR A 100 14.37 35.26 35.94
CA THR A 100 13.74 33.97 35.53
C THR A 100 12.69 34.20 34.45
N VAL A 101 12.98 33.74 33.25
CA VAL A 101 12.06 33.81 32.08
C VAL A 101 11.53 32.42 31.76
N ARG A 102 10.24 32.33 31.39
CA ARG A 102 9.67 31.09 30.82
C ARG A 102 9.91 31.04 29.33
N THR A 103 10.52 29.96 28.85
CA THR A 103 10.71 29.67 27.43
C THR A 103 10.03 28.34 27.09
N VAL A 104 9.74 28.11 25.81
CA VAL A 104 9.30 26.78 25.33
C VAL A 104 10.43 25.79 25.59
N ALA A 105 10.09 24.63 26.12
CA ALA A 105 11.06 23.56 26.34
C ALA A 105 11.48 22.95 24.99
N PRO A 106 12.57 22.18 24.91
CA PRO A 106 12.89 21.39 23.72
C PRO A 106 11.80 20.35 23.43
N ILE A 107 11.09 20.53 22.31
CA ILE A 107 9.98 19.66 21.88
C ILE A 107 10.33 19.09 20.52
N TRP A 108 10.12 17.78 20.36
CA TRP A 108 10.17 17.11 19.08
C TRP A 108 8.79 16.58 18.69
N VAL A 109 8.35 16.93 17.49
CA VAL A 109 7.13 16.42 16.87
C VAL A 109 7.53 15.60 15.65
N SER A 110 7.48 14.30 15.78
CA SER A 110 7.84 13.36 14.74
C SER A 110 6.62 12.96 13.92
N THR A 111 6.81 12.81 12.60
CA THR A 111 5.81 12.28 11.67
C THR A 111 6.43 11.27 10.74
N PHE A 112 5.60 10.46 10.08
CA PHE A 112 6.08 9.46 9.14
C PHE A 112 6.61 10.06 7.83
N LEU A 113 6.00 11.14 7.34
CA LEU A 113 6.34 11.78 6.06
C LEU A 113 6.80 13.23 6.25
N ASN A 114 7.74 13.67 5.41
CA ASN A 114 8.20 15.07 5.40
C ASN A 114 7.08 16.08 5.09
N SER A 115 6.07 15.70 4.29
CA SER A 115 4.89 16.51 4.05
C SER A 115 4.08 16.71 5.34
N GLY A 116 3.92 15.67 6.17
CA GLY A 116 3.25 15.76 7.46
C GLY A 116 3.96 16.70 8.43
N ALA A 117 5.29 16.66 8.49
CA ALA A 117 6.06 17.59 9.34
C ALA A 117 5.85 19.05 8.91
N LYS A 118 5.85 19.33 7.61
CA LYS A 118 5.57 20.67 7.07
C LYS A 118 4.14 21.11 7.34
N GLU A 119 3.18 20.21 7.19
CA GLU A 119 1.77 20.46 7.45
C GLU A 119 1.52 20.78 8.93
N LEU A 120 2.06 19.99 9.85
CA LEU A 120 1.96 20.26 11.30
C LEU A 120 2.57 21.61 11.68
N LYS A 121 3.75 21.95 11.15
CA LYS A 121 4.38 23.26 11.39
C LYS A 121 3.49 24.40 10.85
N TYR A 122 2.93 24.26 9.64
CA TYR A 122 2.05 25.23 9.05
C TYR A 122 0.74 25.38 9.85
N GLU A 123 0.11 24.30 10.23
CA GLU A 123 -1.13 24.34 11.03
C GLU A 123 -0.88 24.95 12.42
N LEU A 124 0.26 24.62 13.08
CA LEU A 124 0.61 25.27 14.34
C LEU A 124 0.72 26.80 14.19
N SER A 125 1.42 27.28 13.16
CA SER A 125 1.56 28.72 12.89
C SER A 125 0.20 29.39 12.62
N LYS A 126 -0.64 28.74 11.80
CA LYS A 126 -2.00 29.21 11.48
C LYS A 126 -2.87 29.30 12.72
N TRP A 127 -2.85 28.27 13.59
CA TRP A 127 -3.63 28.27 14.83
C TRP A 127 -3.10 29.27 15.86
N ASN A 128 -1.77 29.45 15.98
CA ASN A 128 -1.19 30.50 16.82
C ASN A 128 -1.70 31.88 16.42
N LYS A 129 -1.72 32.19 15.13
CA LYS A 129 -2.28 33.45 14.60
C LYS A 129 -3.77 33.60 14.88
N LYS A 130 -4.57 32.52 14.63
CA LYS A 130 -6.01 32.52 14.84
C LYS A 130 -6.39 32.71 16.31
N LEU A 131 -5.58 32.17 17.22
CA LEU A 131 -5.77 32.30 18.67
C LEU A 131 -5.12 33.56 19.25
N SER A 132 -4.64 34.49 18.42
CA SER A 132 -3.93 35.70 18.82
C SER A 132 -2.76 35.41 19.77
N TYR A 133 -1.97 34.39 19.43
CA TYR A 133 -0.85 33.92 20.24
C TYR A 133 0.49 34.12 19.52
N VAL A 134 1.59 34.20 20.28
CA VAL A 134 2.94 34.31 19.70
C VAL A 134 3.26 33.02 18.96
N ASP A 135 3.74 33.14 17.73
CA ASP A 135 4.15 31.98 16.93
C ASP A 135 5.44 31.38 17.52
N VAL A 136 5.32 30.15 17.97
CA VAL A 136 6.41 29.36 18.57
C VAL A 136 6.85 28.17 17.69
N SER A 137 6.38 28.12 16.45
CA SER A 137 6.67 27.03 15.53
C SER A 137 8.16 26.82 15.27
N ASP A 138 8.96 27.90 15.35
CA ASP A 138 10.41 27.84 15.19
C ASP A 138 11.15 27.34 16.43
N SER A 139 10.47 27.29 17.59
CA SER A 139 11.02 26.77 18.85
C SER A 139 10.78 25.27 19.02
N ILE A 140 10.07 24.63 18.07
CA ILE A 140 9.68 23.22 18.09
C ILE A 140 10.29 22.53 16.88
N THR A 141 10.92 21.38 17.08
CA THR A 141 11.48 20.57 16.00
C THR A 141 10.36 19.72 15.38
N PHE A 142 10.05 19.97 14.10
CA PHE A 142 9.15 19.14 13.29
C PHE A 142 9.99 18.38 12.27
N SER A 143 10.05 17.06 12.38
CA SER A 143 10.84 16.23 11.47
C SER A 143 10.28 14.82 11.34
N THR A 144 10.75 14.07 10.35
CA THR A 144 10.58 12.61 10.35
C THR A 144 11.64 11.96 11.22
N LEU A 145 11.41 10.70 11.63
CA LEU A 145 12.41 9.90 12.35
C LEU A 145 13.76 9.88 11.62
N HIS A 146 13.76 9.62 10.33
CA HIS A 146 14.99 9.58 9.53
C HIS A 146 15.72 10.94 9.46
N ALA A 147 14.97 12.03 9.37
CA ALA A 147 15.57 13.37 9.36
C ALA A 147 16.26 13.68 10.69
N GLU A 148 15.66 13.27 11.81
CA GLU A 148 16.24 13.40 13.14
C GLU A 148 17.47 12.50 13.32
N PHE A 149 17.41 11.23 12.90
CA PHE A 149 18.56 10.33 12.94
C PHE A 149 19.74 10.88 12.12
N LYS A 150 19.47 11.45 10.95
CA LYS A 150 20.50 12.13 10.16
C LYS A 150 21.08 13.34 10.88
N ALA A 151 20.26 14.14 11.55
CA ALA A 151 20.72 15.30 12.31
C ALA A 151 21.65 14.89 13.46
N VAL A 152 21.31 13.81 14.19
CA VAL A 152 22.17 13.25 15.24
C VAL A 152 23.49 12.75 14.65
N LEU A 153 23.46 11.93 13.60
CA LEU A 153 24.67 11.41 12.96
C LEU A 153 25.58 12.52 12.45
N ASN A 154 25.01 13.58 11.84
CA ASN A 154 25.77 14.75 11.43
C ASN A 154 26.45 15.46 12.63
N SER A 155 25.75 15.58 13.76
CA SER A 155 26.31 16.17 14.99
C SER A 155 27.47 15.34 15.58
N LEU A 156 27.44 14.02 15.32
CA LEU A 156 28.52 13.09 15.67
C LEU A 156 29.66 13.04 14.63
N GLY A 157 29.61 13.89 13.61
CA GLY A 157 30.62 13.94 12.55
C GLY A 157 30.45 12.90 11.43
N VAL A 158 29.34 12.16 11.43
CA VAL A 158 29.01 11.21 10.36
C VAL A 158 28.21 11.93 9.28
N VAL A 159 28.90 12.46 8.29
CA VAL A 159 28.27 13.18 7.15
C VAL A 159 28.13 12.21 5.98
N THR A 160 26.92 12.04 5.50
CA THR A 160 26.62 11.16 4.34
C THR A 160 25.58 11.81 3.43
N ASP A 161 25.73 11.58 2.11
CA ASP A 161 24.75 11.95 1.11
C ASP A 161 23.81 10.78 0.83
N PHE A 162 22.57 11.08 0.38
CA PHE A 162 21.66 10.02 -0.04
C PHE A 162 22.05 9.48 -1.42
N ILE A 163 21.95 8.15 -1.53
CA ILE A 163 22.19 7.47 -2.80
C ILE A 163 20.98 7.63 -3.75
N ASP A 164 21.27 7.76 -5.04
CA ASP A 164 20.24 7.70 -6.08
C ASP A 164 19.69 6.27 -6.23
N GLU A 165 18.38 6.14 -6.48
CA GLU A 165 17.70 4.84 -6.60
C GLU A 165 18.31 3.92 -7.67
N LYS A 166 18.65 4.48 -8.84
CA LYS A 166 19.25 3.69 -9.94
C LYS A 166 20.65 3.19 -9.58
N GLU A 167 21.43 4.03 -8.92
CA GLU A 167 22.77 3.68 -8.45
C GLU A 167 22.66 2.60 -7.36
N ASN A 168 21.74 2.74 -6.41
CA ASN A 168 21.48 1.78 -5.34
C ASN A 168 21.10 0.39 -5.89
N THR A 169 20.16 0.35 -6.82
CA THR A 169 19.74 -0.88 -7.51
C THR A 169 20.89 -1.51 -8.31
N LYS A 170 21.77 -0.70 -8.95
CA LYS A 170 22.95 -1.20 -9.67
C LYS A 170 23.96 -1.85 -8.74
N ILE A 171 24.21 -1.26 -7.56
CA ILE A 171 25.07 -1.84 -6.53
C ILE A 171 24.50 -3.19 -6.07
N LEU A 172 23.21 -3.22 -5.72
CA LEU A 172 22.53 -4.45 -5.30
C LEU A 172 22.65 -5.55 -6.37
N LYS A 173 22.37 -5.23 -7.63
CA LYS A 173 22.51 -6.16 -8.75
C LYS A 173 23.90 -6.78 -8.84
N ASN A 174 24.95 -5.98 -8.70
CA ASN A 174 26.31 -6.46 -8.74
C ASN A 174 26.66 -7.41 -7.58
N ILE A 175 26.14 -7.10 -6.38
CA ILE A 175 26.33 -7.95 -5.19
C ILE A 175 25.61 -9.28 -5.39
N VAL A 176 24.33 -9.26 -5.73
CA VAL A 176 23.51 -10.47 -5.93
C VAL A 176 24.08 -11.39 -7.01
N ASN A 177 24.60 -10.81 -8.09
CA ASN A 177 25.30 -11.57 -9.15
C ASN A 177 26.57 -12.27 -8.62
N ARG A 178 27.32 -11.63 -7.72
CA ARG A 178 28.50 -12.28 -7.06
C ARG A 178 28.10 -13.45 -6.16
N PHE A 179 26.93 -13.37 -5.52
CA PHE A 179 26.36 -14.49 -4.78
C PHE A 179 25.75 -15.57 -5.70
N GLY A 180 25.84 -15.42 -7.03
CA GLY A 180 25.33 -16.38 -8.01
C GLY A 180 23.81 -16.56 -7.97
N ARG A 181 23.07 -15.58 -7.45
CA ARG A 181 21.61 -15.67 -7.30
C ARG A 181 20.91 -15.43 -8.61
N THR A 182 20.07 -16.37 -8.96
CA THR A 182 19.26 -16.34 -10.18
C THR A 182 17.83 -16.76 -9.81
N LYS A 183 16.88 -16.33 -10.61
CA LYS A 183 15.50 -16.80 -10.54
C LYS A 183 15.28 -17.80 -11.67
N ARG A 184 15.02 -19.07 -11.34
CA ARG A 184 14.86 -20.15 -12.34
C ARG A 184 16.05 -20.26 -13.31
N GLY A 185 17.28 -20.09 -12.82
CA GLY A 185 18.49 -20.15 -13.63
C GLY A 185 18.73 -18.96 -14.55
N LYS A 186 17.92 -17.88 -14.46
CA LYS A 186 18.11 -16.64 -15.23
C LYS A 186 18.55 -15.49 -14.31
N PRO A 187 19.31 -14.52 -14.81
CA PRO A 187 19.63 -13.31 -14.07
C PRO A 187 18.36 -12.60 -13.61
N LEU A 188 18.43 -11.94 -12.44
CA LEU A 188 17.31 -11.20 -11.90
C LEU A 188 16.92 -10.03 -12.81
N THR A 189 15.64 -9.85 -13.05
CA THR A 189 15.07 -8.69 -13.74
C THR A 189 15.10 -7.44 -12.84
N SER A 190 14.81 -6.28 -13.39
CA SER A 190 14.68 -5.05 -12.59
C SER A 190 13.55 -5.13 -11.56
N ASP A 191 12.48 -5.86 -11.87
CA ASP A 191 11.36 -6.06 -10.94
C ASP A 191 11.75 -7.04 -9.81
N ASP A 192 12.45 -8.14 -10.13
CA ASP A 192 12.98 -9.05 -9.11
C ASP A 192 13.96 -8.35 -8.16
N LEU A 193 14.79 -7.43 -8.69
CA LEU A 193 15.72 -6.65 -7.86
C LEU A 193 14.98 -5.67 -6.96
N ARG A 194 13.89 -5.07 -7.42
CA ARG A 194 13.04 -4.18 -6.61
C ARG A 194 12.33 -4.96 -5.50
N ASP A 195 11.80 -6.14 -5.82
CA ASP A 195 11.17 -7.02 -4.83
C ASP A 195 12.19 -7.47 -3.77
N LEU A 196 13.41 -7.81 -4.19
CA LEU A 196 14.50 -8.14 -3.26
C LEU A 196 14.91 -6.93 -2.41
N GLU A 197 15.03 -5.74 -2.99
CA GLU A 197 15.32 -4.51 -2.24
C GLU A 197 14.27 -4.25 -1.15
N GLY A 198 12.99 -4.41 -1.48
CA GLY A 198 11.88 -4.34 -0.51
C GLY A 198 12.03 -5.38 0.61
N ALA A 199 12.35 -6.62 0.27
CA ALA A 199 12.57 -7.70 1.24
C ALA A 199 13.77 -7.44 2.17
N LEU A 200 14.86 -6.91 1.63
CA LEU A 200 16.05 -6.54 2.43
C LEU A 200 15.74 -5.34 3.34
N THR A 201 14.99 -4.35 2.87
CA THR A 201 14.50 -3.21 3.67
C THR A 201 13.62 -3.69 4.82
N TYR A 202 12.68 -4.60 4.55
CA TYR A 202 11.87 -5.24 5.59
C TYR A 202 12.75 -5.89 6.67
N SER A 203 13.76 -6.69 6.27
CA SER A 203 14.65 -7.37 7.22
C SER A 203 15.48 -6.40 8.07
N ARG A 204 15.87 -5.26 7.50
CA ARG A 204 16.64 -4.22 8.22
C ARG A 204 15.79 -3.49 9.25
N ASN A 205 14.48 -3.41 9.05
CA ASN A 205 13.55 -2.73 9.94
C ASN A 205 13.00 -3.60 11.08
N ARG A 206 13.28 -4.92 11.07
CA ARG A 206 12.86 -5.85 12.12
C ARG A 206 14.04 -6.33 12.97
N LEU A 207 13.76 -6.60 14.24
CA LEU A 207 14.73 -7.12 15.22
C LEU A 207 14.47 -8.59 15.60
N ASP A 208 13.30 -9.13 15.25
CA ASP A 208 12.90 -10.49 15.53
C ASP A 208 13.27 -11.48 14.41
N LYS A 209 13.02 -12.79 14.64
CA LYS A 209 13.29 -13.84 13.65
C LYS A 209 12.39 -13.75 12.41
N LYS A 210 11.28 -13.01 12.46
CA LYS A 210 10.40 -12.81 11.30
C LYS A 210 11.11 -12.01 10.19
N ARG A 211 12.23 -11.33 10.49
CA ARG A 211 13.04 -10.60 9.49
C ARG A 211 13.47 -11.44 8.28
N TYR A 212 13.55 -12.77 8.45
CA TYR A 212 13.92 -13.70 7.38
C TYR A 212 12.71 -14.38 6.73
N LYS A 213 11.49 -14.07 7.19
CA LYS A 213 10.27 -14.65 6.64
C LYS A 213 9.75 -13.77 5.50
N HIS A 214 10.36 -13.91 4.34
CA HIS A 214 9.92 -13.19 3.14
C HIS A 214 9.93 -14.12 1.93
N THR A 215 8.84 -14.15 1.16
CA THR A 215 8.69 -15.04 0.00
C THR A 215 9.83 -14.89 -1.01
N VAL A 216 10.38 -13.69 -1.19
CA VAL A 216 11.51 -13.45 -2.09
C VAL A 216 12.76 -14.23 -1.67
N TYR A 217 13.01 -14.39 -0.36
CA TYR A 217 14.15 -15.18 0.11
C TYR A 217 14.01 -16.66 -0.23
N GLU A 218 12.80 -17.19 -0.09
CA GLU A 218 12.51 -18.56 -0.50
C GLU A 218 12.61 -18.71 -2.02
N GLU A 219 12.08 -17.75 -2.80
CA GLU A 219 12.16 -17.76 -4.27
C GLU A 219 13.59 -17.76 -4.79
N LEU A 220 14.48 -17.07 -4.12
CA LEU A 220 15.89 -17.01 -4.45
C LEU A 220 16.71 -18.06 -3.69
N SER A 221 16.08 -18.94 -2.90
CA SER A 221 16.72 -19.95 -2.06
C SER A 221 17.82 -19.34 -1.17
N MET A 222 17.53 -18.19 -0.56
CA MET A 222 18.48 -17.47 0.30
C MET A 222 18.36 -17.93 1.74
N SER A 223 19.50 -18.21 2.35
CA SER A 223 19.60 -18.47 3.79
C SER A 223 19.68 -17.18 4.61
N PRO A 224 19.32 -17.18 5.91
CA PRO A 224 19.49 -16.03 6.80
C PRO A 224 20.91 -15.44 6.77
N ILE A 225 21.94 -16.28 6.72
CA ILE A 225 23.34 -15.84 6.64
C ILE A 225 23.62 -15.07 5.36
N GLU A 226 23.08 -15.50 4.24
CA GLU A 226 23.25 -14.82 2.95
C GLU A 226 22.48 -13.50 2.91
N VAL A 227 21.28 -13.44 3.49
CA VAL A 227 20.51 -12.18 3.62
C VAL A 227 21.34 -11.17 4.39
N ASP A 228 21.89 -11.53 5.54
CA ASP A 228 22.72 -10.64 6.37
C ASP A 228 24.02 -10.25 5.66
N ALA A 229 24.66 -11.19 4.94
CA ALA A 229 25.86 -10.90 4.16
C ALA A 229 25.56 -9.89 3.00
N ILE A 230 24.47 -10.07 2.29
CA ILE A 230 24.07 -9.15 1.22
C ILE A 230 23.74 -7.77 1.79
N ILE A 231 23.00 -7.67 2.90
CA ILE A 231 22.70 -6.40 3.58
C ILE A 231 24.03 -5.71 3.97
N SER A 232 24.94 -6.43 4.59
CA SER A 232 26.23 -5.92 5.04
C SER A 232 27.08 -5.39 3.87
N GLU A 233 27.24 -6.18 2.80
CA GLU A 233 27.97 -5.75 1.63
C GLU A 233 27.32 -4.57 0.92
N TRP A 234 26.01 -4.54 0.85
CA TRP A 234 25.24 -3.45 0.24
C TRP A 234 25.42 -2.14 0.97
N SER A 235 25.27 -2.15 2.32
CA SER A 235 25.53 -0.98 3.16
C SER A 235 26.99 -0.54 3.11
N LYS A 236 27.94 -1.50 3.10
CA LYS A 236 29.38 -1.21 2.97
C LYS A 236 29.70 -0.54 1.64
N ALA A 237 29.13 -1.02 0.53
CA ALA A 237 29.38 -0.45 -0.80
C ALA A 237 28.89 1.01 -0.89
N ARG A 238 27.73 1.34 -0.30
CA ARG A 238 27.25 2.71 -0.20
C ARG A 238 28.19 3.59 0.64
N ARG A 239 28.58 3.12 1.83
CA ARG A 239 29.49 3.87 2.72
C ARG A 239 30.84 4.15 2.09
N VAL A 240 31.40 3.23 1.31
CA VAL A 240 32.67 3.46 0.57
C VAL A 240 32.55 4.60 -0.42
N SER A 241 31.36 4.82 -1.00
CA SER A 241 31.10 5.98 -1.88
C SER A 241 30.65 7.25 -1.14
N GLY A 242 30.68 7.26 0.21
CA GLY A 242 30.20 8.38 1.02
C GLY A 242 28.71 8.56 1.02
N LYS A 243 27.94 7.53 0.63
CA LYS A 243 26.48 7.56 0.48
C LYS A 243 25.77 6.63 1.44
N CYS A 244 24.49 6.89 1.66
CA CYS A 244 23.61 6.07 2.51
C CYS A 244 22.20 6.02 1.95
N ASP A 245 21.43 5.02 2.34
CA ASP A 245 19.96 5.02 2.25
C ASP A 245 19.34 5.37 3.63
N PHE A 246 18.02 5.38 3.70
CA PHE A 246 17.30 5.69 4.94
C PHE A 246 17.55 4.65 6.04
N GLU A 247 17.64 3.39 5.67
CA GLU A 247 17.89 2.30 6.60
C GLU A 247 19.33 2.32 7.13
N ASP A 248 20.32 2.79 6.33
CA ASP A 248 21.69 2.96 6.82
C ASP A 248 21.78 3.94 7.98
N LEU A 249 20.95 5.01 7.99
CA LEU A 249 20.91 5.96 9.12
C LEU A 249 20.45 5.27 10.40
N GLN A 250 19.41 4.43 10.29
CA GLN A 250 18.90 3.66 11.43
C GLN A 250 19.93 2.62 11.90
N ASP A 251 20.54 1.90 10.95
CA ASP A 251 21.53 0.86 11.25
C ASP A 251 22.76 1.42 11.95
N MET A 252 23.28 2.58 11.49
CA MET A 252 24.41 3.24 12.13
C MET A 252 24.08 3.68 13.56
N LEU A 253 22.93 4.34 13.74
CA LEU A 253 22.53 4.83 15.05
C LEU A 253 22.23 3.68 16.02
N TYR A 254 21.53 2.63 15.52
CA TYR A 254 21.27 1.40 16.28
C TYR A 254 22.58 0.72 16.70
N THR A 255 23.57 0.67 15.82
CA THR A 255 24.90 0.11 16.12
C THR A 255 25.58 0.90 17.23
N PHE A 256 25.57 2.24 17.16
CA PHE A 256 26.20 3.07 18.21
C PHE A 256 25.54 2.88 19.57
N ILE A 257 24.22 2.76 19.63
CA ILE A 257 23.48 2.66 20.90
C ILE A 257 23.49 1.23 21.46
N TYR A 258 23.17 0.22 20.63
CA TYR A 258 22.87 -1.14 21.10
C TYR A 258 23.95 -2.20 20.83
N VAL A 259 24.95 -1.88 20.00
CA VAL A 259 26.04 -2.82 19.68
C VAL A 259 27.35 -2.32 20.25
N GLU A 260 27.66 -1.03 20.07
CA GLU A 260 28.87 -0.39 20.59
C GLU A 260 28.66 0.22 21.98
N GLU A 261 27.41 0.32 22.44
CA GLU A 261 27.02 0.85 23.76
C GLU A 261 27.68 2.22 24.06
N ARG A 262 27.70 3.10 23.07
CA ARG A 262 28.34 4.41 23.15
C ARG A 262 27.56 5.35 24.07
N GLN A 263 28.02 5.48 25.32
CA GLN A 263 27.36 6.32 26.30
C GLN A 263 27.29 7.79 25.88
N ASP A 264 28.32 8.31 25.20
CA ASP A 264 28.33 9.67 24.66
C ASP A 264 27.18 9.93 23.65
N VAL A 265 26.80 8.92 22.86
CA VAL A 265 25.69 9.01 21.92
C VAL A 265 24.35 8.91 22.65
N ILE A 266 24.25 8.00 23.62
CA ILE A 266 23.04 7.80 24.42
C ILE A 266 22.70 9.06 25.19
N ASP A 267 23.69 9.65 25.91
CA ASP A 267 23.51 10.89 26.65
C ASP A 267 23.11 12.04 25.73
N PHE A 268 23.81 12.19 24.59
CA PHE A 268 23.51 13.23 23.62
C PHE A 268 22.06 13.13 23.07
N ILE A 269 21.57 11.92 22.83
CA ILE A 269 20.21 11.70 22.32
C ILE A 269 19.17 11.94 23.40
N SER A 270 19.37 11.40 24.62
CA SER A 270 18.42 11.47 25.71
C SER A 270 18.22 12.91 26.23
N GLU A 271 19.22 13.75 26.10
CA GLU A 271 19.16 15.16 26.52
C GLU A 271 18.57 16.13 25.51
N ARG A 272 18.30 15.66 24.25
CA ARG A 272 17.86 16.55 23.15
C ARG A 272 16.48 17.15 23.36
N TYR A 273 15.55 16.35 23.88
CA TYR A 273 14.14 16.75 23.95
C TYR A 273 13.53 16.42 25.31
N GLU A 274 12.86 17.40 25.88
CA GLU A 274 12.09 17.20 27.11
C GLU A 274 10.68 16.63 26.84
N PHE A 275 10.15 16.89 25.65
CA PHE A 275 8.82 16.46 25.22
C PHE A 275 8.89 15.88 23.80
N ILE A 276 8.27 14.71 23.63
CA ILE A 276 8.26 13.99 22.34
C ILE A 276 6.82 13.68 21.95
N PHE A 277 6.44 14.09 20.75
CA PHE A 277 5.17 13.77 20.12
C PHE A 277 5.45 12.95 18.89
N VAL A 278 4.82 11.77 18.77
CA VAL A 278 4.96 10.90 17.60
C VAL A 278 3.61 10.73 16.96
N ASP A 279 3.42 11.33 15.79
CA ASP A 279 2.22 11.20 14.96
C ASP A 279 2.34 9.98 14.04
N GLU A 280 1.21 9.37 13.68
CA GLU A 280 1.11 8.11 12.91
C GLU A 280 1.94 6.99 13.55
N PHE A 281 1.88 6.88 14.88
CA PHE A 281 2.71 5.96 15.68
C PHE A 281 2.55 4.50 15.28
N GLN A 282 1.38 4.10 14.75
CA GLN A 282 1.11 2.75 14.27
C GLN A 282 2.00 2.31 13.09
N ASP A 283 2.68 3.25 12.42
CA ASP A 283 3.54 2.94 11.26
C ASP A 283 5.01 2.71 11.65
N THR A 284 5.31 2.74 12.95
CA THR A 284 6.66 2.58 13.49
C THR A 284 7.17 1.14 13.30
N SER A 285 8.41 0.97 12.83
CA SER A 285 9.08 -0.33 12.76
C SER A 285 9.75 -0.69 14.10
N GLN A 286 10.08 -1.99 14.29
CA GLN A 286 10.76 -2.43 15.52
C GLN A 286 12.09 -1.69 15.75
N LYS A 287 12.88 -1.49 14.70
CA LYS A 287 14.14 -0.75 14.82
C LYS A 287 13.93 0.73 15.13
N GLN A 288 12.95 1.36 14.50
CA GLN A 288 12.57 2.74 14.80
C GLN A 288 12.10 2.89 16.25
N TYR A 289 11.30 1.94 16.73
CA TYR A 289 10.84 1.95 18.11
C TYR A 289 11.99 1.79 19.10
N ALA A 290 12.93 0.87 18.84
CA ALA A 290 14.13 0.75 19.66
C ALA A 290 14.94 2.05 19.72
N LEU A 291 15.12 2.73 18.58
CA LEU A 291 15.79 4.03 18.54
C LEU A 291 15.00 5.12 19.29
N LEU A 292 13.66 5.16 19.13
CA LEU A 292 12.81 6.09 19.86
C LEU A 292 12.96 5.92 21.38
N LYS A 293 13.08 4.68 21.88
CA LYS A 293 13.29 4.44 23.32
C LYS A 293 14.52 5.19 23.85
N ALA A 294 15.62 5.28 23.08
CA ALA A 294 16.81 6.03 23.50
C ALA A 294 16.53 7.53 23.70
N TYR A 295 15.69 8.14 22.84
CA TYR A 295 15.23 9.52 23.05
C TYR A 295 14.28 9.65 24.25
N MET A 296 13.48 8.61 24.50
CA MET A 296 12.48 8.60 25.55
C MET A 296 13.07 8.53 26.96
N LEU A 297 14.30 8.01 27.11
CA LEU A 297 15.00 7.91 28.41
C LEU A 297 15.14 9.26 29.14
N GLY A 298 15.36 10.36 28.41
CA GLY A 298 15.50 11.71 29.00
C GLY A 298 14.23 12.55 28.89
N ALA A 299 13.20 12.08 28.20
CA ALA A 299 11.98 12.84 27.99
C ALA A 299 11.08 12.84 29.24
N LYS A 300 10.55 14.01 29.59
CA LYS A 300 9.57 14.16 30.69
C LYS A 300 8.19 13.65 30.31
N GLN A 301 7.90 13.62 29.03
CA GLN A 301 6.62 13.17 28.49
C GLN A 301 6.73 12.71 27.05
N ILE A 302 6.05 11.64 26.75
CA ILE A 302 5.88 11.09 25.41
C ILE A 302 4.38 11.08 25.10
N VAL A 303 4.00 11.62 23.94
CA VAL A 303 2.64 11.56 23.41
C VAL A 303 2.69 10.82 22.08
N ALA A 304 2.25 9.57 22.08
CA ALA A 304 2.06 8.78 20.88
C ALA A 304 0.63 8.96 20.37
N VAL A 305 0.47 9.33 19.10
CA VAL A 305 -0.82 9.53 18.44
C VAL A 305 -0.92 8.55 17.29
N GLY A 306 -1.97 7.73 17.25
CA GLY A 306 -2.08 6.72 16.21
C GLY A 306 -3.46 6.08 16.11
N ASP A 307 -3.63 5.31 15.06
CA ASP A 307 -4.82 4.51 14.76
C ASP A 307 -4.38 3.08 14.41
N ASP A 308 -4.56 2.16 15.34
CA ASP A 308 -4.19 0.76 15.15
C ASP A 308 -4.94 0.09 13.99
N ASP A 309 -6.18 0.56 13.67
CA ASP A 309 -6.94 0.12 12.49
C ASP A 309 -6.36 0.63 11.16
N GLN A 310 -5.29 1.42 11.17
CA GLN A 310 -4.63 1.93 9.99
C GLN A 310 -3.16 1.47 9.81
N THR A 311 -2.73 0.43 10.53
CA THR A 311 -1.41 -0.20 10.34
C THR A 311 -1.41 -1.04 9.07
N ILE A 312 -0.76 -0.54 7.99
CA ILE A 312 -0.73 -1.19 6.66
C ILE A 312 0.65 -1.18 5.99
N TYR A 313 1.72 -0.95 6.77
CA TYR A 313 3.09 -0.91 6.25
C TYR A 313 3.96 -2.03 6.83
N SER A 314 3.35 -3.19 7.17
CA SER A 314 4.11 -4.35 7.65
C SER A 314 5.18 -4.80 6.66
N TRP A 315 4.92 -4.68 5.35
CA TRP A 315 5.88 -4.96 4.29
C TRP A 315 7.14 -4.08 4.31
N ARG A 316 7.10 -2.93 5.01
CA ARG A 316 8.27 -2.08 5.32
C ARG A 316 8.87 -2.36 6.69
N GLY A 317 8.31 -3.30 7.45
CA GLY A 317 8.75 -3.65 8.79
C GLY A 317 8.01 -2.95 9.93
N SER A 318 6.93 -2.18 9.67
CA SER A 318 6.02 -1.70 10.73
C SER A 318 5.49 -2.88 11.52
N ASP A 319 5.34 -2.70 12.83
CA ASP A 319 4.83 -3.75 13.70
C ASP A 319 3.64 -3.25 14.51
N HIS A 320 2.49 -3.84 14.25
CA HIS A 320 1.23 -3.51 14.92
C HIS A 320 1.30 -3.67 16.44
N ASN A 321 2.14 -4.60 16.95
CA ASN A 321 2.30 -4.81 18.38
C ASN A 321 2.89 -3.59 19.10
N ILE A 322 3.62 -2.73 18.39
CA ILE A 322 4.23 -1.54 19.01
C ILE A 322 3.16 -0.62 19.60
N ILE A 323 2.08 -0.35 18.87
CA ILE A 323 1.01 0.52 19.37
C ILE A 323 0.02 -0.24 20.27
N THR A 324 -0.23 -1.52 20.02
CA THR A 324 -1.24 -2.29 20.75
C THR A 324 -0.71 -2.90 22.05
N LYS A 325 0.59 -3.09 22.17
CA LYS A 325 1.21 -3.80 23.29
C LYS A 325 2.49 -3.13 23.80
N ASP A 326 3.55 -3.08 22.98
CA ASP A 326 4.92 -2.79 23.45
C ASP A 326 5.03 -1.40 24.11
N PHE A 327 4.42 -0.37 23.50
CA PHE A 327 4.43 0.98 24.07
C PHE A 327 3.64 1.06 25.38
N ILE A 328 2.56 0.29 25.50
CA ILE A 328 1.72 0.24 26.72
C ILE A 328 2.49 -0.45 27.84
N GLU A 329 3.19 -1.54 27.54
CA GLU A 329 4.00 -2.28 28.53
C GLU A 329 5.25 -1.50 28.94
N ASP A 330 5.95 -0.86 28.00
CA ASP A 330 7.19 -0.14 28.26
C ASP A 330 6.98 1.18 29.03
N PHE A 331 5.91 1.91 28.78
CA PHE A 331 5.73 3.28 29.27
C PHE A 331 4.49 3.51 30.11
N ASN A 332 3.62 2.50 30.29
CA ASN A 332 2.36 2.58 31.00
C ASN A 332 1.62 3.91 30.76
N PRO A 333 1.33 4.28 29.49
CA PRO A 333 0.75 5.56 29.15
C PRO A 333 -0.72 5.65 29.56
N ALA A 334 -1.19 6.87 29.87
CA ALA A 334 -2.62 7.13 29.91
C ALA A 334 -3.19 7.01 28.50
N ILE A 335 -4.19 6.16 28.31
CA ILE A 335 -4.86 5.97 27.02
C ILE A 335 -6.05 6.90 26.94
N THR A 336 -6.02 7.83 25.99
CA THR A 336 -7.16 8.71 25.66
C THR A 336 -7.65 8.38 24.26
N LYS A 337 -8.93 8.54 24.01
CA LYS A 337 -9.58 8.11 22.76
C LYS A 337 -10.10 9.30 21.97
N LEU A 338 -9.91 9.26 20.64
CA LEU A 338 -10.55 10.12 19.66
C LEU A 338 -11.38 9.24 18.74
N SER A 339 -12.59 8.94 19.15
CA SER A 339 -13.49 7.96 18.54
C SER A 339 -14.48 8.57 17.55
N THR A 340 -14.61 9.90 17.56
CA THR A 340 -15.55 10.63 16.69
C THR A 340 -14.93 10.87 15.31
N ASN A 341 -15.52 10.29 14.27
CA ASN A 341 -15.12 10.45 12.88
C ASN A 341 -15.85 11.64 12.24
N PHE A 342 -15.09 12.69 11.88
CA PHE A 342 -15.61 13.90 11.24
C PHE A 342 -15.59 13.82 9.70
N ARG A 343 -15.04 12.77 9.12
CA ARG A 343 -14.91 12.53 7.67
C ARG A 343 -16.11 11.82 7.09
N CYS A 344 -16.29 10.56 7.51
CA CYS A 344 -17.30 9.67 6.96
C CYS A 344 -18.66 9.86 7.64
N PRO A 345 -19.76 9.96 6.87
CA PRO A 345 -21.11 9.94 7.39
C PRO A 345 -21.50 8.58 8.01
N ALA A 346 -22.56 8.60 8.79
CA ALA A 346 -23.01 7.47 9.62
C ALA A 346 -23.27 6.18 8.83
N ASN A 347 -23.96 6.25 7.68
CA ASN A 347 -24.29 5.05 6.91
C ASN A 347 -23.05 4.33 6.40
N ILE A 348 -22.01 5.09 5.96
CA ILE A 348 -20.73 4.49 5.54
C ILE A 348 -20.06 3.77 6.69
N LEU A 349 -19.97 4.42 7.86
CA LEU A 349 -19.30 3.84 9.02
C LEU A 349 -20.04 2.62 9.56
N LYS A 350 -21.36 2.70 9.74
CA LYS A 350 -22.18 1.57 10.22
C LYS A 350 -22.02 0.32 9.35
N GLY A 351 -21.97 0.52 8.03
CA GLY A 351 -21.75 -0.59 7.11
C GLY A 351 -20.36 -1.21 7.19
N ILE A 352 -19.30 -0.40 7.38
CA ILE A 352 -17.90 -0.86 7.29
C ILE A 352 -17.31 -1.31 8.63
N ILE A 353 -17.71 -0.70 9.75
CA ILE A 353 -17.16 -1.00 11.09
C ILE A 353 -17.25 -2.48 11.46
N PRO A 354 -18.35 -3.22 11.22
CA PRO A 354 -18.43 -4.63 11.60
C PRO A 354 -17.29 -5.49 11.05
N SER A 355 -16.81 -5.19 9.85
CA SER A 355 -15.65 -5.91 9.29
C SER A 355 -14.37 -5.67 10.09
N ILE A 356 -14.00 -4.41 10.37
CA ILE A 356 -12.73 -4.12 11.08
C ILE A 356 -12.76 -4.61 12.53
N GLU A 357 -13.93 -4.72 13.15
CA GLU A 357 -14.10 -5.22 14.52
C GLU A 357 -13.82 -6.73 14.65
N LEU A 358 -13.74 -7.47 13.55
CA LEU A 358 -13.33 -8.87 13.54
C LEU A 358 -11.81 -9.07 13.73
N ASN A 359 -11.02 -8.02 13.69
CA ASN A 359 -9.59 -8.10 13.99
C ASN A 359 -9.38 -8.38 15.49
N SER A 360 -8.63 -9.43 15.81
CA SER A 360 -8.42 -9.89 17.20
C SER A 360 -7.41 -9.03 17.96
N ASN A 361 -6.35 -8.57 17.29
CA ASN A 361 -5.33 -7.69 17.87
C ASN A 361 -5.70 -6.23 17.60
N ARG A 362 -6.67 -5.71 18.33
CA ARG A 362 -7.23 -4.37 18.16
C ARG A 362 -7.48 -3.73 19.51
N LEU A 363 -7.16 -2.43 19.64
CA LEU A 363 -7.52 -1.65 20.80
C LEU A 363 -8.98 -1.18 20.69
N GLU A 364 -9.74 -1.41 21.73
CA GLU A 364 -11.17 -1.06 21.75
C GLU A 364 -11.38 0.45 21.67
N LYS A 365 -12.13 0.88 20.65
CA LYS A 365 -12.56 2.28 20.47
C LYS A 365 -13.97 2.32 19.85
N PRO A 366 -14.93 3.00 20.49
CA PRO A 366 -16.31 3.10 19.99
C PRO A 366 -16.41 4.15 18.89
N ILE A 367 -16.15 3.75 17.62
CA ILE A 367 -16.14 4.68 16.49
C ILE A 367 -17.55 5.23 16.25
N LYS A 368 -17.68 6.56 16.21
CA LYS A 368 -18.95 7.29 16.00
C LYS A 368 -18.80 8.26 14.83
N ALA A 369 -19.87 8.42 14.05
CA ALA A 369 -19.94 9.46 13.02
C ALA A 369 -20.34 10.80 13.63
N ALA A 370 -19.65 11.88 13.22
CA ALA A 370 -20.08 13.24 13.51
C ALA A 370 -21.16 13.75 12.53
N LYS A 371 -21.39 13.05 11.43
CA LYS A 371 -22.32 13.44 10.36
C LYS A 371 -23.30 12.29 10.10
N GLU A 372 -24.57 12.63 9.97
CA GLU A 372 -25.61 11.68 9.56
C GLU A 372 -25.61 11.49 8.03
N GLY A 373 -26.28 10.44 7.56
CA GLY A 373 -26.48 10.12 6.15
C GLY A 373 -25.25 9.55 5.49
N GLY A 374 -25.00 9.97 4.24
CA GLY A 374 -23.96 9.42 3.35
C GLY A 374 -24.44 8.23 2.53
N GLU A 375 -23.74 7.93 1.46
CA GLU A 375 -24.08 6.82 0.57
C GLU A 375 -23.02 5.72 0.63
N LEU A 376 -23.45 4.52 1.06
CA LEU A 376 -22.67 3.30 0.91
C LEU A 376 -23.30 2.46 -0.18
N LEU A 377 -22.57 2.23 -1.28
CA LEU A 377 -23.07 1.53 -2.46
C LEU A 377 -22.24 0.28 -2.72
N ILE A 378 -22.91 -0.77 -3.20
CA ILE A 378 -22.23 -2.00 -3.64
C ILE A 378 -22.68 -2.30 -5.06
N GLY A 379 -21.73 -2.30 -6.00
CA GLY A 379 -21.94 -2.73 -7.38
C GLY A 379 -21.43 -4.17 -7.58
N ARG A 380 -22.36 -5.10 -7.79
CA ARG A 380 -22.07 -6.50 -8.13
C ARG A 380 -22.29 -6.71 -9.61
N TYR A 381 -21.26 -7.03 -10.36
CA TYR A 381 -21.28 -7.14 -11.81
C TYR A 381 -20.97 -8.58 -12.25
N SER A 382 -21.55 -9.00 -13.38
CA SER A 382 -21.27 -10.35 -13.88
C SER A 382 -19.90 -10.47 -14.54
N THR A 383 -19.36 -9.36 -15.05
CA THR A 383 -18.09 -9.33 -15.78
C THR A 383 -17.28 -8.06 -15.45
N TYR A 384 -15.97 -8.09 -15.71
CA TYR A 384 -15.11 -6.92 -15.61
C TYR A 384 -15.52 -5.80 -16.58
N ASP A 385 -16.02 -6.12 -17.77
CA ASP A 385 -16.53 -5.14 -18.72
C ASP A 385 -17.75 -4.39 -18.17
N GLU A 386 -18.72 -5.12 -17.61
CA GLU A 386 -19.86 -4.48 -16.94
C GLU A 386 -19.42 -3.65 -15.73
N MET A 387 -18.47 -4.14 -14.95
CA MET A 387 -17.98 -3.44 -13.77
C MET A 387 -17.29 -2.13 -14.14
N VAL A 388 -16.45 -2.11 -15.17
CA VAL A 388 -15.77 -0.87 -15.60
C VAL A 388 -16.74 0.11 -16.26
N LYS A 389 -17.73 -0.36 -17.00
CA LYS A 389 -18.81 0.49 -17.53
C LYS A 389 -19.62 1.13 -16.39
N GLY A 390 -19.92 0.35 -15.35
CA GLY A 390 -20.56 0.84 -14.14
C GLY A 390 -19.71 1.88 -13.42
N LEU A 391 -18.39 1.67 -13.33
CA LEU A 391 -17.45 2.64 -12.77
C LEU A 391 -17.47 3.96 -13.54
N VAL A 392 -17.30 3.91 -14.87
CA VAL A 392 -17.27 5.14 -15.70
C VAL A 392 -18.60 5.90 -15.60
N LYS A 393 -19.74 5.18 -15.59
CA LYS A 393 -21.06 5.78 -15.37
C LYS A 393 -21.16 6.47 -14.02
N GLY A 394 -20.77 5.81 -12.94
CA GLY A 394 -20.82 6.38 -11.59
C GLY A 394 -19.88 7.58 -11.43
N ILE A 395 -18.69 7.53 -12.01
CA ILE A 395 -17.76 8.68 -12.05
C ILE A 395 -18.40 9.85 -12.78
N TYR A 396 -19.06 9.60 -13.93
CA TYR A 396 -19.74 10.64 -14.68
C TYR A 396 -20.81 11.36 -13.82
N GLU A 397 -21.64 10.59 -13.14
CA GLU A 397 -22.67 11.13 -12.26
C GLU A 397 -22.05 11.97 -11.12
N ASP A 398 -21.01 11.47 -10.47
CA ASP A 398 -20.36 12.12 -9.33
C ASP A 398 -19.63 13.42 -9.75
N VAL A 399 -18.84 13.39 -10.82
CA VAL A 399 -18.12 14.58 -11.33
C VAL A 399 -19.12 15.63 -11.84
N SER A 400 -20.21 15.19 -12.51
CA SER A 400 -21.27 16.12 -12.96
C SER A 400 -21.98 16.80 -11.79
N ASN A 401 -22.01 16.16 -10.62
CA ASN A 401 -22.50 16.73 -9.37
C ASN A 401 -21.45 17.54 -8.60
N GLY A 402 -20.29 17.81 -9.19
CA GLY A 402 -19.21 18.60 -8.61
C GLY A 402 -18.46 17.90 -7.50
N MET A 403 -18.44 16.55 -7.47
CA MET A 403 -17.69 15.78 -6.50
C MET A 403 -16.28 15.45 -7.03
N ASP A 404 -15.28 15.58 -6.16
CA ASP A 404 -13.96 15.00 -6.37
C ASP A 404 -14.05 13.49 -6.23
N VAL A 405 -13.40 12.73 -7.15
CA VAL A 405 -13.53 11.27 -7.21
C VAL A 405 -12.17 10.60 -7.07
N ALA A 406 -12.12 9.48 -6.32
CA ALA A 406 -10.98 8.57 -6.32
C ALA A 406 -11.40 7.13 -6.59
N VAL A 407 -10.65 6.46 -7.46
CA VAL A 407 -10.69 5.00 -7.66
C VAL A 407 -9.53 4.41 -6.88
N ILE A 408 -9.85 3.65 -5.83
CA ILE A 408 -8.88 3.12 -4.87
C ILE A 408 -8.67 1.65 -5.15
N CYS A 409 -7.45 1.28 -5.53
CA CYS A 409 -7.04 -0.06 -5.92
C CYS A 409 -6.19 -0.72 -4.84
N ARG A 410 -6.24 -2.05 -4.74
CA ARG A 410 -5.36 -2.79 -3.83
C ARG A 410 -3.90 -2.72 -4.30
N GLU A 411 -3.65 -2.91 -5.57
CA GLU A 411 -2.34 -2.82 -6.20
C GLU A 411 -2.37 -1.89 -7.42
N ASN A 412 -1.20 -1.42 -7.86
CA ASN A 412 -1.08 -0.55 -9.03
C ASN A 412 -1.66 -1.19 -10.30
N ILE A 413 -1.48 -2.50 -10.47
CA ILE A 413 -1.95 -3.20 -11.67
C ILE A 413 -3.48 -3.20 -11.79
N ASP A 414 -4.19 -3.21 -10.68
CA ASP A 414 -5.66 -3.16 -10.67
C ASP A 414 -6.20 -1.83 -11.23
N GLY A 415 -5.40 -0.76 -11.14
CA GLY A 415 -5.76 0.54 -11.68
C GLY A 415 -5.59 0.67 -13.19
N LEU A 416 -5.00 -0.31 -13.86
CA LEU A 416 -4.73 -0.23 -15.31
C LEU A 416 -6.03 -0.19 -16.14
N LEU A 417 -6.98 -1.09 -15.88
CA LEU A 417 -8.25 -1.11 -16.62
C LEU A 417 -9.07 0.17 -16.42
N PRO A 418 -9.30 0.66 -15.18
CA PRO A 418 -9.89 1.98 -14.97
C PRO A 418 -9.15 3.11 -15.72
N ALA A 419 -7.83 3.12 -15.70
CA ALA A 419 -7.03 4.16 -16.35
C ALA A 419 -7.21 4.15 -17.87
N ILE A 420 -7.18 2.98 -18.51
CA ILE A 420 -7.43 2.83 -19.96
C ILE A 420 -8.84 3.30 -20.31
N MET A 421 -9.84 2.90 -19.54
CA MET A 421 -11.23 3.24 -19.85
C MET A 421 -11.54 4.72 -19.65
N LEU A 422 -10.96 5.37 -18.64
CA LEU A 422 -11.08 6.82 -18.46
C LEU A 422 -10.31 7.59 -19.55
N ASP A 423 -9.15 7.09 -19.98
CA ASP A 423 -8.42 7.69 -21.08
C ASP A 423 -9.22 7.70 -22.39
N ARG A 424 -9.88 6.58 -22.68
CA ARG A 424 -10.71 6.42 -23.87
C ARG A 424 -12.02 7.19 -23.80
N ASP A 425 -12.62 7.28 -22.62
CA ASP A 425 -13.84 8.08 -22.42
C ASP A 425 -13.60 9.56 -22.71
N GLY A 426 -12.45 10.10 -22.30
CA GLY A 426 -11.97 11.43 -22.61
C GLY A 426 -12.74 12.60 -22.00
N ARG A 427 -13.86 12.34 -21.30
CA ARG A 427 -14.70 13.39 -20.69
C ARG A 427 -14.11 14.00 -19.42
N PHE A 428 -13.18 13.30 -18.77
CA PHE A 428 -12.62 13.69 -17.47
C PHE A 428 -11.12 13.87 -17.53
N THR A 429 -10.62 14.78 -16.70
CA THR A 429 -9.20 14.78 -16.37
C THR A 429 -8.95 13.73 -15.28
N TYR A 430 -7.93 12.92 -15.44
CA TYR A 430 -7.57 11.92 -14.45
C TYR A 430 -6.07 11.93 -14.16
N SER A 431 -5.69 11.40 -13.01
CA SER A 431 -4.31 11.17 -12.60
C SER A 431 -4.14 9.73 -12.13
N ILE A 432 -2.94 9.19 -12.32
CA ILE A 432 -2.56 7.86 -11.84
C ILE A 432 -1.36 7.95 -10.90
N SER A 433 -1.34 7.12 -9.87
CA SER A 433 -0.35 7.23 -8.80
C SER A 433 0.97 6.52 -9.10
N GLY A 434 0.97 5.46 -9.89
CA GLY A 434 2.15 4.63 -10.10
C GLY A 434 2.34 4.14 -11.53
N GLN A 435 3.60 3.88 -11.90
CA GLN A 435 3.95 3.32 -13.22
C GLN A 435 3.31 1.95 -13.49
N GLY A 436 2.95 1.19 -12.45
CA GLY A 436 2.22 -0.07 -12.59
C GLY A 436 0.84 0.07 -13.21
N MET A 437 0.29 1.30 -13.25
CA MET A 437 -0.99 1.64 -13.90
C MET A 437 -0.81 2.08 -15.37
N THR A 438 0.37 1.89 -15.96
CA THR A 438 0.67 2.17 -17.37
C THR A 438 0.95 0.85 -18.10
N LEU A 439 1.13 0.92 -19.43
CA LEU A 439 1.53 -0.25 -20.23
C LEU A 439 3.06 -0.52 -20.20
N SER A 440 3.79 0.15 -19.32
CA SER A 440 5.27 0.04 -19.20
C SER A 440 5.77 -1.22 -18.48
N PRO A 441 5.07 -1.83 -17.49
CA PRO A 441 5.54 -3.02 -16.80
C PRO A 441 5.86 -4.17 -17.77
N TYR A 442 6.87 -4.95 -17.41
CA TYR A 442 7.32 -6.09 -18.23
C TYR A 442 6.18 -7.07 -18.57
N MET A 443 5.30 -7.35 -17.61
CA MET A 443 4.17 -8.25 -17.78
C MET A 443 3.16 -7.74 -18.81
N VAL A 444 2.91 -6.43 -18.85
CA VAL A 444 2.04 -5.80 -19.86
C VAL A 444 2.66 -5.95 -21.25
N LYS A 445 3.96 -5.69 -21.37
CA LYS A 445 4.68 -5.90 -22.64
C LYS A 445 4.63 -7.33 -23.13
N GLN A 446 4.61 -8.31 -22.23
CA GLN A 446 4.44 -9.70 -22.59
C GLN A 446 3.07 -9.97 -23.22
N ALA A 447 1.99 -9.44 -22.64
CA ALA A 447 0.64 -9.58 -23.21
C ALA A 447 0.54 -8.86 -24.58
N ILE A 448 1.14 -7.68 -24.72
CA ILE A 448 1.19 -6.97 -26.00
C ILE A 448 1.98 -7.77 -27.07
N ASN A 449 3.03 -8.48 -26.68
CA ASN A 449 3.76 -9.34 -27.63
C ASN A 449 2.90 -10.47 -28.20
N ILE A 450 1.87 -10.90 -27.49
CA ILE A 450 0.91 -11.89 -28.02
C ILE A 450 0.08 -11.27 -29.15
N ILE A 451 -0.38 -10.03 -28.99
CA ILE A 451 -1.08 -9.30 -30.04
C ILE A 451 -0.15 -9.10 -31.26
N ARG A 452 1.12 -8.82 -31.03
CA ARG A 452 2.14 -8.70 -32.10
C ARG A 452 2.36 -9.97 -32.90
N LEU A 453 2.03 -11.16 -32.39
CA LEU A 453 2.10 -12.39 -33.17
C LEU A 453 1.16 -12.36 -34.37
N VAL A 454 0.04 -11.63 -34.29
CA VAL A 454 -0.93 -11.52 -35.38
C VAL A 454 -0.43 -10.58 -36.47
N THR A 455 0.23 -9.49 -36.11
CA THR A 455 0.72 -8.46 -37.05
C THR A 455 2.12 -8.76 -37.56
N GLU A 456 3.03 -9.08 -36.64
CA GLU A 456 4.45 -9.30 -36.92
C GLU A 456 4.80 -10.79 -36.75
N ARG A 457 4.47 -11.58 -37.74
CA ARG A 457 4.59 -13.05 -37.75
C ARG A 457 6.04 -13.52 -37.82
N THR A 458 6.96 -12.77 -37.25
CA THR A 458 8.39 -13.08 -37.26
C THR A 458 8.74 -14.23 -36.34
N THR A 459 9.69 -15.02 -36.76
CA THR A 459 10.30 -16.09 -35.96
C THR A 459 10.78 -15.59 -34.58
N ALA A 460 11.26 -14.33 -34.51
CA ALA A 460 11.72 -13.72 -33.27
C ALA A 460 10.57 -13.49 -32.27
N ASN A 461 9.39 -13.03 -32.74
CA ASN A 461 8.23 -12.77 -31.89
C ASN A 461 7.66 -14.07 -31.33
N VAL A 462 7.54 -15.10 -32.17
CA VAL A 462 7.12 -16.42 -31.71
C VAL A 462 8.08 -16.97 -30.66
N SER A 463 9.40 -16.90 -30.91
CA SER A 463 10.41 -17.29 -29.93
C SER A 463 10.26 -16.56 -28.59
N ASN A 464 10.01 -15.26 -28.65
CA ASN A 464 9.84 -14.45 -27.43
C ASN A 464 8.60 -14.90 -26.65
N VAL A 465 7.47 -15.10 -27.31
CA VAL A 465 6.23 -15.54 -26.64
C VAL A 465 6.38 -16.96 -26.07
N LEU A 466 6.95 -17.90 -26.82
CA LEU A 466 7.17 -19.27 -26.32
C LEU A 466 8.11 -19.28 -25.10
N LYS A 467 9.16 -18.47 -25.08
CA LYS A 467 10.04 -18.29 -23.90
C LYS A 467 9.27 -17.71 -22.69
N GLN A 468 8.25 -16.91 -22.93
CA GLN A 468 7.37 -16.38 -21.88
C GLN A 468 6.43 -17.48 -21.34
N LEU A 469 6.05 -18.44 -22.13
CA LEU A 469 5.16 -19.56 -21.79
C LEU A 469 5.84 -20.70 -21.01
N THR A 470 6.96 -20.45 -20.33
CA THR A 470 7.67 -21.42 -19.49
C THR A 470 8.47 -22.51 -20.24
N PHE A 471 8.53 -22.49 -21.57
CA PHE A 471 9.40 -23.39 -22.32
C PHE A 471 10.88 -23.04 -22.11
N SER A 472 11.70 -24.06 -22.00
CA SER A 472 13.12 -23.82 -21.84
C SER A 472 13.71 -23.10 -23.05
N SER A 473 14.68 -22.23 -22.82
CA SER A 473 15.37 -21.55 -23.92
C SER A 473 16.03 -22.54 -24.89
N TRP A 474 16.40 -23.71 -24.41
CA TRP A 474 16.97 -24.78 -25.22
C TRP A 474 15.94 -25.37 -26.20
N GLU A 475 14.74 -25.73 -25.72
CA GLU A 475 13.65 -26.25 -26.56
C GLU A 475 13.24 -25.25 -27.63
N VAL A 476 13.02 -23.99 -27.23
CA VAL A 476 12.65 -22.93 -28.18
C VAL A 476 13.77 -22.69 -29.21
N ASN A 477 15.04 -22.66 -28.82
CA ASN A 477 16.15 -22.46 -29.74
C ASN A 477 16.32 -23.65 -30.70
N ASN A 478 16.09 -24.90 -30.26
CA ASN A 478 16.14 -26.08 -31.13
C ASN A 478 15.04 -26.00 -32.21
N MET A 479 13.81 -25.71 -31.82
CA MET A 479 12.70 -25.49 -32.75
C MET A 479 13.03 -24.35 -33.74
N MET A 480 13.53 -23.23 -33.25
CA MET A 480 13.88 -22.09 -34.10
C MET A 480 15.01 -22.40 -35.09
N SER A 481 15.95 -23.25 -34.68
CA SER A 481 17.04 -23.71 -35.55
C SER A 481 16.51 -24.63 -36.66
N ALA A 482 15.58 -25.54 -36.33
CA ALA A 482 14.95 -26.40 -37.31
C ALA A 482 14.17 -25.56 -38.35
N LEU A 483 13.33 -24.62 -37.92
CA LEU A 483 12.59 -23.72 -38.81
C LEU A 483 13.48 -22.85 -39.71
N LYS A 484 14.59 -22.36 -39.16
CA LYS A 484 15.57 -21.55 -39.92
C LYS A 484 16.27 -22.33 -40.99
N ASN A 485 16.58 -23.59 -40.73
CA ASN A 485 17.26 -24.47 -41.73
C ASN A 485 16.36 -24.77 -42.92
N ASN A 486 15.03 -24.82 -42.71
CA ASN A 486 14.05 -25.05 -43.75
C ASN A 486 13.57 -23.77 -44.44
N ASN A 487 13.96 -22.59 -43.96
CA ASN A 487 13.53 -21.28 -44.42
C ASN A 487 11.99 -21.08 -44.39
N GLU A 488 11.34 -21.73 -43.42
CA GLU A 488 9.88 -21.77 -43.28
C GLU A 488 9.39 -20.84 -42.18
N SER A 489 8.22 -20.26 -42.40
CA SER A 489 7.46 -19.56 -41.34
C SER A 489 6.90 -20.60 -40.36
N ILE A 490 6.94 -20.32 -39.06
CA ILE A 490 6.40 -21.19 -38.03
C ILE A 490 4.90 -21.49 -38.27
N TRP A 491 4.18 -20.59 -38.92
CA TRP A 491 2.76 -20.73 -39.24
C TRP A 491 2.47 -21.69 -40.40
N GLU A 492 3.46 -21.92 -41.24
CA GLU A 492 3.37 -22.71 -42.48
C GLU A 492 4.19 -24.01 -42.44
N ALA A 493 5.15 -24.10 -41.49
CA ALA A 493 6.01 -25.28 -41.38
C ALA A 493 5.22 -26.56 -41.05
N PRO A 494 5.59 -27.72 -41.60
CA PRO A 494 4.96 -28.99 -41.25
C PRO A 494 5.06 -29.28 -39.75
N MET A 495 3.96 -29.85 -39.16
CA MET A 495 3.96 -30.18 -37.75
C MET A 495 4.99 -31.29 -37.42
N GLU A 496 5.25 -32.18 -38.32
CA GLU A 496 6.20 -33.28 -38.17
C GLU A 496 7.64 -32.78 -37.83
N ASP A 497 8.04 -31.66 -38.44
CA ASP A 497 9.37 -31.05 -38.17
C ASP A 497 9.41 -30.41 -36.79
N ILE A 498 8.29 -29.91 -36.29
CA ILE A 498 8.17 -29.29 -34.95
C ILE A 498 8.05 -30.39 -33.89
N GLU A 499 7.26 -31.43 -34.10
CA GLU A 499 7.11 -32.56 -33.17
C GLU A 499 8.46 -33.28 -32.94
N TYR A 500 9.21 -33.48 -34.01
CA TYR A 500 10.52 -34.13 -33.93
C TYR A 500 11.50 -33.28 -33.11
N SER A 501 11.46 -31.98 -33.31
CA SER A 501 12.42 -31.03 -32.67
C SER A 501 12.02 -30.67 -31.23
N CYS A 502 10.73 -30.56 -30.93
CA CYS A 502 10.19 -30.10 -29.66
C CYS A 502 8.77 -30.60 -29.37
N PRO A 503 8.61 -31.84 -28.90
CA PRO A 503 7.29 -32.44 -28.66
C PRO A 503 6.45 -31.65 -27.64
N SER A 504 7.09 -30.98 -26.68
CA SER A 504 6.40 -30.19 -25.64
C SER A 504 5.73 -28.92 -26.17
N ILE A 505 6.21 -28.39 -27.31
CA ILE A 505 5.68 -27.17 -27.95
C ILE A 505 4.69 -27.52 -29.06
N SER A 506 4.74 -28.72 -29.61
CA SER A 506 3.97 -29.11 -30.80
C SER A 506 2.47 -28.94 -30.60
N GLY A 507 1.89 -29.41 -29.49
CA GLY A 507 0.47 -29.28 -29.22
C GLY A 507 -0.05 -27.86 -29.21
N ILE A 508 0.72 -26.92 -28.60
CA ILE A 508 0.36 -25.49 -28.58
C ILE A 508 0.42 -24.90 -29.99
N LEU A 509 1.46 -25.22 -30.74
CA LEU A 509 1.61 -24.69 -32.09
C LEU A 509 0.59 -25.26 -33.06
N GLU A 510 0.17 -26.49 -32.87
CA GLU A 510 -0.90 -27.08 -33.65
C GLU A 510 -2.22 -26.32 -33.48
N GLU A 511 -2.62 -26.05 -32.23
CA GLU A 511 -3.79 -25.22 -31.95
C GLU A 511 -3.67 -23.83 -32.56
N TRP A 512 -2.55 -23.16 -32.40
CA TRP A 512 -2.33 -21.82 -32.95
C TRP A 512 -2.39 -21.83 -34.49
N LYS A 513 -1.85 -22.86 -35.14
CA LYS A 513 -1.90 -23.03 -36.58
C LYS A 513 -3.30 -23.30 -37.10
N ASN A 514 -4.09 -24.05 -36.35
CA ASN A 514 -5.50 -24.32 -36.74
C ASN A 514 -6.29 -23.00 -36.75
N VAL A 515 -6.13 -22.16 -35.69
CA VAL A 515 -6.81 -20.86 -35.66
C VAL A 515 -6.23 -19.89 -36.70
N TYR A 516 -4.92 -19.92 -36.94
CA TYR A 516 -4.31 -19.12 -38.02
C TYR A 516 -4.86 -19.54 -39.42
N ARG A 517 -5.06 -20.86 -39.65
CA ARG A 517 -5.67 -21.36 -40.89
C ARG A 517 -7.10 -20.87 -41.04
N ALA A 518 -7.91 -20.95 -39.97
CA ALA A 518 -9.26 -20.40 -39.98
C ALA A 518 -9.30 -18.90 -40.30
N TYR A 519 -8.35 -18.13 -39.76
CA TYR A 519 -8.19 -16.72 -40.10
C TYR A 519 -7.84 -16.51 -41.58
N LYS A 520 -6.92 -17.32 -42.12
CA LYS A 520 -6.53 -17.25 -43.53
C LYS A 520 -7.65 -17.63 -44.50
N GLU A 521 -8.58 -18.44 -44.06
CA GLU A 521 -9.76 -18.89 -44.81
C GLU A 521 -10.98 -17.97 -44.60
N ASP A 522 -10.78 -16.79 -44.01
CA ASP A 522 -11.81 -15.80 -43.69
C ASP A 522 -12.97 -16.36 -42.82
N LYS A 523 -12.74 -17.47 -42.09
CA LYS A 523 -13.72 -18.07 -41.17
C LYS A 523 -13.82 -17.29 -39.86
N ILE A 524 -12.75 -16.60 -39.45
CA ILE A 524 -12.69 -15.72 -38.29
C ILE A 524 -12.00 -14.40 -38.66
N THR A 525 -12.36 -13.34 -37.96
CA THR A 525 -11.75 -12.02 -38.10
C THR A 525 -10.37 -11.97 -37.47
N GLU A 526 -9.58 -10.97 -37.80
CA GLU A 526 -8.28 -10.74 -37.17
C GLU A 526 -8.41 -10.46 -35.66
N MET A 527 -9.46 -9.76 -35.26
CA MET A 527 -9.70 -9.48 -33.83
C MET A 527 -10.14 -10.75 -33.06
N GLU A 528 -10.90 -11.64 -33.67
CA GLU A 528 -11.21 -12.94 -33.06
C GLU A 528 -9.95 -13.82 -32.94
N PHE A 529 -9.02 -13.71 -33.86
CA PHE A 529 -7.73 -14.39 -33.75
C PHE A 529 -6.88 -13.80 -32.57
N VAL A 530 -6.85 -12.47 -32.39
CA VAL A 530 -6.22 -11.82 -31.25
C VAL A 530 -6.88 -12.27 -29.94
N GLU A 531 -8.21 -12.25 -29.88
CA GLU A 531 -8.98 -12.72 -28.72
C GLU A 531 -8.59 -14.15 -28.34
N TYR A 532 -8.58 -15.04 -29.33
CA TYR A 532 -8.20 -16.42 -29.12
C TYR A 532 -6.81 -16.57 -28.50
N LEU A 533 -5.81 -15.92 -29.08
CA LEU A 533 -4.44 -15.99 -28.56
C LEU A 533 -4.32 -15.44 -27.15
N LEU A 534 -5.00 -14.34 -26.85
CA LEU A 534 -5.03 -13.77 -25.50
C LEU A 534 -5.75 -14.68 -24.50
N ALA A 535 -6.90 -15.26 -24.88
CA ALA A 535 -7.65 -16.20 -24.07
C ALA A 535 -6.86 -17.51 -23.84
N TYR A 536 -6.20 -18.01 -24.87
CA TYR A 536 -5.32 -19.16 -24.75
C TYR A 536 -4.18 -18.91 -23.79
N TYR A 537 -3.54 -17.76 -23.91
CA TYR A 537 -2.48 -17.35 -22.99
C TYR A 537 -3.00 -17.16 -21.56
N HIS A 538 -4.17 -16.58 -21.39
CA HIS A 538 -4.83 -16.45 -20.10
C HIS A 538 -5.03 -17.83 -19.44
N ASN A 539 -5.49 -18.83 -20.21
CA ASN A 539 -5.70 -20.20 -19.71
C ASN A 539 -4.39 -20.92 -19.38
N LEU A 540 -3.33 -20.74 -20.20
CA LEU A 540 -2.00 -21.28 -19.89
C LEU A 540 -1.39 -20.69 -18.61
N VAL A 541 -1.60 -19.42 -18.37
CA VAL A 541 -1.22 -18.75 -17.13
C VAL A 541 -2.05 -19.30 -15.96
N TYR A 542 -3.20 -19.92 -16.24
CA TYR A 542 -4.07 -20.54 -15.22
C TYR A 542 -3.65 -21.95 -14.78
N THR A 543 -2.80 -22.66 -15.51
CA THR A 543 -2.37 -24.00 -15.10
C THR A 543 -1.88 -23.96 -13.66
N PRO A 544 -2.40 -24.84 -12.75
CA PRO A 544 -2.06 -24.77 -11.35
C PRO A 544 -0.54 -24.74 -11.19
N PRO A 545 -0.01 -23.73 -10.53
CA PRO A 545 1.44 -23.62 -10.38
C PRO A 545 1.95 -24.80 -9.58
N LYS A 546 3.07 -25.35 -9.98
CA LYS A 546 3.76 -26.43 -9.23
C LYS A 546 4.17 -25.99 -7.82
N ASN A 547 4.05 -24.69 -7.51
CA ASN A 547 4.31 -24.07 -6.21
C ASN A 547 3.60 -22.72 -6.09
N ALA A 548 3.35 -22.25 -4.88
CA ALA A 548 2.70 -20.97 -4.55
C ALA A 548 3.34 -19.73 -5.23
N LYS A 549 4.56 -19.85 -5.71
CA LYS A 549 5.38 -18.79 -6.33
C LYS A 549 4.90 -18.35 -7.71
N ASP A 550 4.40 -19.29 -8.50
CA ASP A 550 3.92 -19.01 -9.85
C ASP A 550 2.55 -18.33 -9.84
N THR A 551 1.85 -18.46 -8.71
CA THR A 551 0.48 -18.00 -8.53
C THR A 551 0.35 -16.47 -8.68
N ILE A 552 1.23 -15.67 -8.08
CA ILE A 552 1.14 -14.20 -8.08
C ILE A 552 1.43 -13.58 -9.43
N TYR A 553 2.50 -14.09 -10.09
CA TYR A 553 2.85 -13.67 -11.44
C TYR A 553 1.68 -13.96 -12.39
N ASN A 554 1.14 -15.16 -12.28
CA ASN A 554 0.04 -15.62 -13.13
C ASN A 554 -1.21 -14.78 -12.96
N GLU A 555 -1.56 -14.30 -11.77
CA GLU A 555 -2.77 -13.47 -11.57
C GLU A 555 -2.62 -12.03 -12.05
N ARG A 556 -1.45 -11.44 -11.84
CA ARG A 556 -1.18 -10.12 -12.42
C ARG A 556 -1.27 -10.18 -13.94
N MET A 557 -0.72 -11.24 -14.55
CA MET A 557 -0.85 -11.45 -16.00
C MET A 557 -2.30 -11.64 -16.42
N ARG A 558 -3.09 -12.37 -15.64
CA ARG A 558 -4.53 -12.58 -15.93
C ARG A 558 -5.30 -11.25 -15.90
N SER A 559 -5.10 -10.41 -14.90
CA SER A 559 -5.74 -9.10 -14.83
C SER A 559 -5.41 -8.25 -16.06
N ILE A 560 -4.15 -8.27 -16.50
CA ILE A 560 -3.71 -7.56 -17.71
C ILE A 560 -4.37 -8.13 -18.96
N ILE A 561 -4.34 -9.45 -19.12
CA ILE A 561 -4.91 -10.11 -20.29
C ILE A 561 -6.43 -9.88 -20.33
N SER A 562 -7.12 -9.97 -19.19
CA SER A 562 -8.54 -9.63 -19.08
C SER A 562 -8.82 -8.19 -19.51
N SER A 563 -7.98 -7.25 -19.12
CA SER A 563 -8.10 -5.84 -19.55
C SER A 563 -7.93 -5.68 -21.06
N LEU A 564 -7.00 -6.43 -21.68
CA LEU A 564 -6.80 -6.42 -23.13
C LEU A 564 -7.95 -7.12 -23.88
N ILE A 565 -8.49 -8.22 -23.34
CA ILE A 565 -9.66 -8.89 -23.90
C ILE A 565 -10.89 -7.97 -23.89
N VAL A 566 -11.09 -7.19 -22.83
CA VAL A 566 -12.15 -6.16 -22.77
C VAL A 566 -11.99 -5.15 -23.91
N LEU A 567 -10.75 -4.72 -24.18
CA LEU A 567 -10.48 -3.81 -25.31
C LEU A 567 -10.75 -4.47 -26.68
N VAL A 568 -10.30 -5.69 -26.88
CA VAL A 568 -10.54 -6.46 -28.12
C VAL A 568 -12.04 -6.61 -28.37
N ASN A 569 -12.82 -6.93 -27.35
CA ASN A 569 -14.25 -7.16 -27.41
C ASN A 569 -15.09 -5.87 -27.45
N SER A 570 -14.49 -4.71 -27.35
CA SER A 570 -15.21 -3.43 -27.47
C SER A 570 -15.84 -3.20 -28.83
N GLY A 571 -15.37 -3.92 -29.86
CA GLY A 571 -15.84 -3.79 -31.27
C GLY A 571 -15.33 -2.54 -31.99
N GLU A 572 -14.41 -1.81 -31.37
CA GLU A 572 -13.87 -0.53 -31.91
C GLU A 572 -12.70 -0.76 -32.87
N PHE A 573 -12.02 -1.90 -32.75
CA PHE A 573 -10.86 -2.22 -33.57
C PHE A 573 -11.20 -3.25 -34.64
N THR A 574 -10.73 -2.98 -35.85
CA THR A 574 -10.90 -3.89 -36.99
C THR A 574 -9.63 -4.68 -37.32
N SER A 575 -8.48 -4.21 -36.80
CA SER A 575 -7.19 -4.88 -36.99
C SER A 575 -6.33 -4.87 -35.71
N ALA A 576 -5.46 -5.87 -35.60
CA ALA A 576 -4.48 -5.94 -34.51
C ALA A 576 -3.46 -4.80 -34.61
N THR A 577 -3.19 -4.28 -35.80
CA THR A 577 -2.29 -3.12 -35.99
C THR A 577 -2.90 -1.86 -35.39
N ASP A 578 -4.19 -1.61 -35.62
CA ASP A 578 -4.90 -0.46 -35.05
C ASP A 578 -4.94 -0.56 -33.54
N LEU A 579 -5.19 -1.74 -32.98
CA LEU A 579 -5.16 -1.99 -31.54
C LEU A 579 -3.76 -1.71 -30.95
N LEU A 580 -2.70 -2.19 -31.60
CA LEU A 580 -1.32 -1.94 -31.11
C LEU A 580 -0.96 -0.46 -31.14
N TYR A 581 -1.33 0.25 -32.21
CA TYR A 581 -1.13 1.69 -32.31
C TYR A 581 -1.86 2.43 -31.19
N GLU A 582 -3.13 2.12 -30.97
CA GLU A 582 -3.90 2.73 -29.90
C GLU A 582 -3.31 2.43 -28.50
N LEU A 583 -2.84 1.18 -28.27
CA LEU A 583 -2.17 0.84 -27.01
C LEU A 583 -0.90 1.64 -26.77
N GLU A 584 -0.11 1.95 -27.82
CA GLU A 584 1.08 2.81 -27.71
C GLU A 584 0.68 4.26 -27.37
N GLU A 585 -0.34 4.80 -28.04
CA GLU A 585 -0.89 6.13 -27.76
C GLU A 585 -1.47 6.22 -26.34
N ILE A 586 -2.26 5.23 -25.93
CA ILE A 586 -2.77 5.12 -24.55
C ILE A 586 -1.60 5.14 -23.56
N ASN A 587 -0.54 4.37 -23.81
CA ASN A 587 0.61 4.32 -22.91
C ASN A 587 1.29 5.69 -22.75
N LEU A 588 1.46 6.44 -23.85
CA LEU A 588 2.01 7.80 -23.80
C LEU A 588 1.10 8.75 -23.00
N ARG A 589 -0.21 8.67 -23.23
CA ARG A 589 -1.19 9.46 -22.47
C ARG A 589 -1.17 9.10 -20.99
N LEU A 590 -1.18 7.79 -20.62
CA LEU A 590 -1.09 7.33 -19.24
C LEU A 590 0.19 7.82 -18.55
N GLN A 591 1.34 7.74 -19.23
CA GLN A 591 2.59 8.27 -18.69
C GLN A 591 2.52 9.78 -18.42
N SER A 592 1.82 10.53 -19.25
CA SER A 592 1.61 11.97 -19.06
C SER A 592 0.71 12.30 -17.86
N ARG A 593 -0.09 11.34 -17.38
CA ARG A 593 -1.02 11.46 -16.24
C ARG A 593 -0.40 11.09 -14.89
N LEU A 594 0.84 10.59 -14.89
CA LEU A 594 1.54 10.24 -13.66
C LEU A 594 1.66 11.45 -12.72
N LYS A 595 1.18 11.28 -11.48
CA LYS A 595 1.31 12.26 -10.37
C LYS A 595 0.80 13.67 -10.68
N LYS A 596 -0.16 13.84 -11.58
CA LYS A 596 -0.84 15.12 -11.75
C LYS A 596 -1.71 15.44 -10.52
N HIS A 597 -1.60 16.65 -10.00
CA HIS A 597 -2.28 17.03 -8.75
C HIS A 597 -3.72 17.50 -8.96
N ASN A 598 -3.99 18.19 -10.07
CA ASN A 598 -5.32 18.75 -10.38
C ASN A 598 -6.00 17.88 -11.44
N ALA A 599 -6.79 16.91 -11.00
CA ALA A 599 -7.56 16.04 -11.85
C ALA A 599 -8.91 15.74 -11.18
N ASP A 600 -9.98 15.64 -12.00
CA ASP A 600 -11.33 15.30 -11.54
C ASP A 600 -11.37 13.93 -10.88
N VAL A 601 -10.58 12.98 -11.45
CA VAL A 601 -10.50 11.59 -10.98
C VAL A 601 -9.08 11.21 -10.63
N LYS A 602 -8.90 10.58 -9.47
CA LYS A 602 -7.60 10.06 -9.01
C LYS A 602 -7.66 8.53 -8.98
N ILE A 603 -6.78 7.85 -9.72
CA ILE A 603 -6.61 6.40 -9.61
C ILE A 603 -5.38 6.14 -8.75
N VAL A 604 -5.59 5.52 -7.59
CA VAL A 604 -4.59 5.44 -6.52
C VAL A 604 -4.62 4.07 -5.85
N THR A 605 -3.52 3.70 -5.18
CA THR A 605 -3.55 2.55 -4.29
C THR A 605 -4.00 2.94 -2.88
N VAL A 606 -4.48 1.96 -2.09
CA VAL A 606 -4.83 2.16 -0.67
C VAL A 606 -3.67 2.79 0.10
N ASN A 607 -2.45 2.27 -0.10
CA ASN A 607 -1.25 2.75 0.58
C ASN A 607 -0.95 4.23 0.29
N GLU A 608 -1.16 4.67 -0.95
CA GLU A 608 -0.89 6.05 -1.35
C GLU A 608 -2.01 7.01 -0.95
N PHE A 609 -3.21 6.49 -0.76
CA PHE A 609 -4.37 7.29 -0.37
C PHE A 609 -4.63 7.31 1.14
N LYS A 610 -3.85 6.56 1.93
CA LYS A 610 -3.86 6.63 3.40
C LYS A 610 -3.62 8.07 3.84
N GLY A 611 -4.36 8.52 4.85
CA GLY A 611 -4.31 9.92 5.35
C GLY A 611 -5.09 10.94 4.53
N LYS A 612 -5.43 10.64 3.28
CA LYS A 612 -6.20 11.54 2.40
C LYS A 612 -7.70 11.30 2.48
N GLU A 613 -8.49 12.18 1.89
CA GLU A 613 -9.95 12.08 1.81
C GLU A 613 -10.46 12.65 0.48
N ILE A 614 -11.69 12.25 0.10
CA ILE A 614 -12.31 12.60 -1.17
C ILE A 614 -13.84 12.68 -1.00
N ASP A 615 -14.57 13.31 -1.91
CA ASP A 615 -16.02 13.34 -1.83
C ASP A 615 -16.64 11.98 -2.13
N SER A 616 -16.23 11.35 -3.24
CA SER A 616 -16.66 10.02 -3.66
C SER A 616 -15.48 9.07 -3.83
N ALA A 617 -15.50 7.93 -3.14
CA ALA A 617 -14.49 6.90 -3.18
C ALA A 617 -15.05 5.62 -3.82
N TYR A 618 -14.35 5.07 -4.81
CA TYR A 618 -14.65 3.77 -5.41
C TYR A 618 -13.57 2.77 -5.00
N SER A 619 -13.94 1.79 -4.17
CA SER A 619 -13.07 0.64 -3.89
C SER A 619 -13.17 -0.35 -5.05
N TRP A 620 -12.16 -0.37 -5.90
CA TRP A 620 -12.13 -1.10 -7.16
C TRP A 620 -11.62 -2.52 -6.99
N ASN A 621 -12.24 -3.47 -7.69
CA ASN A 621 -11.84 -4.87 -7.77
C ASN A 621 -11.80 -5.56 -6.38
N VAL A 622 -12.89 -5.39 -5.60
CA VAL A 622 -13.04 -5.98 -4.27
C VAL A 622 -13.51 -7.43 -4.41
N VAL A 623 -12.63 -8.27 -4.89
CA VAL A 623 -12.89 -9.70 -5.15
C VAL A 623 -11.94 -10.59 -4.35
N ILE A 624 -12.29 -11.86 -4.19
CA ILE A 624 -11.43 -12.88 -3.58
C ILE A 624 -10.06 -12.89 -4.31
N ASP A 625 -8.98 -13.17 -3.58
CA ASP A 625 -7.60 -13.17 -4.05
C ASP A 625 -6.99 -11.77 -4.39
N VAL A 626 -7.81 -10.72 -4.41
CA VAL A 626 -7.38 -9.32 -4.50
C VAL A 626 -7.56 -8.63 -3.15
N PHE A 627 -8.75 -8.75 -2.54
CA PHE A 627 -9.07 -8.37 -1.17
C PHE A 627 -9.78 -9.52 -0.44
N PRO A 628 -9.14 -10.23 0.50
CA PRO A 628 -7.72 -10.15 0.85
C PRO A 628 -6.83 -10.59 -0.30
N HIS A 629 -5.62 -10.02 -0.34
CA HIS A 629 -4.61 -10.51 -1.26
C HIS A 629 -4.26 -11.95 -0.89
N LYS A 630 -4.17 -12.85 -1.85
CA LYS A 630 -3.97 -14.29 -1.61
C LYS A 630 -2.65 -14.66 -0.93
N LYS A 631 -1.68 -13.73 -0.85
CA LYS A 631 -0.48 -13.90 -0.01
C LYS A 631 -0.78 -13.80 1.47
N ALA A 632 -1.93 -13.26 1.85
CA ALA A 632 -2.38 -13.19 3.23
C ALA A 632 -2.79 -14.59 3.69
N THR A 633 -1.83 -15.38 4.18
CA THR A 633 -2.00 -16.77 4.59
C THR A 633 -2.06 -16.94 6.10
N THR A 634 -1.64 -15.93 6.84
CA THR A 634 -1.70 -15.90 8.30
C THR A 634 -2.81 -14.99 8.80
N GLN A 635 -3.24 -15.19 10.06
CA GLN A 635 -4.24 -14.33 10.69
C GLN A 635 -3.77 -12.86 10.74
N GLU A 636 -2.49 -12.61 11.04
CA GLU A 636 -1.91 -11.26 11.07
C GLU A 636 -2.00 -10.56 9.71
N GLU A 637 -1.70 -11.30 8.63
CA GLU A 637 -1.78 -10.78 7.26
C GLU A 637 -3.23 -10.53 6.82
N LEU A 638 -4.16 -11.43 7.20
CA LEU A 638 -5.59 -11.25 6.94
C LEU A 638 -6.12 -10.00 7.66
N GLU A 639 -5.71 -9.77 8.90
CA GLU A 639 -6.08 -8.58 9.67
C GLU A 639 -5.52 -7.29 9.04
N GLU A 640 -4.30 -7.33 8.47
CA GLU A 640 -3.75 -6.20 7.71
C GLU A 640 -4.55 -5.92 6.43
N GLU A 641 -4.93 -6.95 5.68
CA GLU A 641 -5.79 -6.80 4.51
C GLU A 641 -7.17 -6.22 4.89
N ARG A 642 -7.73 -6.60 6.04
CA ARG A 642 -8.98 -6.02 6.54
C ARG A 642 -8.80 -4.55 6.92
N ARG A 643 -7.64 -4.14 7.47
CA ARG A 643 -7.30 -2.72 7.68
C ARG A 643 -7.19 -1.97 6.36
N MET A 644 -6.60 -2.56 5.32
CA MET A 644 -6.57 -1.94 3.98
C MET A 644 -7.97 -1.76 3.42
N TYR A 645 -8.83 -2.77 3.56
CA TYR A 645 -10.23 -2.69 3.15
C TYR A 645 -11.00 -1.60 3.92
N TYR A 646 -10.81 -1.53 5.24
CA TYR A 646 -11.37 -0.45 6.08
C TYR A 646 -10.91 0.92 5.61
N ILE A 647 -9.62 1.09 5.33
CA ILE A 647 -9.07 2.35 4.83
C ILE A 647 -9.70 2.72 3.49
N SER A 648 -9.75 1.80 2.51
CA SER A 648 -10.27 2.11 1.16
C SER A 648 -11.70 2.64 1.21
N ASN A 649 -12.53 2.10 2.10
CA ASN A 649 -13.94 2.44 2.21
C ASN A 649 -14.25 3.62 3.16
N THR A 650 -13.26 4.05 3.95
CA THR A 650 -13.41 5.21 4.86
C THR A 650 -12.72 6.47 4.34
N ARG A 651 -12.51 6.58 3.03
CA ARG A 651 -11.96 7.81 2.40
C ARG A 651 -13.04 8.79 1.97
N GLY A 652 -14.26 8.30 1.69
CA GLY A 652 -15.37 9.08 1.19
C GLY A 652 -15.96 10.02 2.24
N ARG A 653 -16.11 11.33 1.89
CA ARG A 653 -16.79 12.33 2.71
C ARG A 653 -18.30 12.34 2.50
N LYS A 654 -18.78 11.83 1.37
CA LYS A 654 -20.19 11.80 0.97
C LYS A 654 -20.63 10.41 0.52
N LYS A 655 -19.75 9.73 -0.25
CA LYS A 655 -20.08 8.49 -0.92
C LYS A 655 -18.92 7.50 -0.89
N SER A 656 -19.21 6.22 -0.66
CA SER A 656 -18.28 5.10 -0.82
C SER A 656 -18.95 4.01 -1.62
N THR A 657 -18.32 3.57 -2.71
CA THR A 657 -18.84 2.55 -3.62
C THR A 657 -17.87 1.37 -3.69
N ILE A 658 -18.36 0.18 -3.37
CA ILE A 658 -17.61 -1.06 -3.46
C ILE A 658 -17.94 -1.72 -4.80
N MET A 659 -16.91 -2.01 -5.61
CA MET A 659 -17.05 -2.60 -6.94
C MET A 659 -16.54 -4.04 -6.91
N THR A 660 -17.40 -5.01 -7.20
CA THR A 660 -17.09 -6.44 -7.10
C THR A 660 -17.71 -7.26 -8.23
N ILE A 661 -17.25 -8.49 -8.39
CA ILE A 661 -17.77 -9.45 -9.35
C ILE A 661 -18.69 -10.44 -8.65
N LEU A 662 -19.88 -10.66 -9.20
CA LEU A 662 -20.90 -11.55 -8.66
C LEU A 662 -20.33 -12.99 -8.53
N GLY A 663 -20.45 -13.56 -7.34
CA GLY A 663 -19.93 -14.89 -7.00
C GLY A 663 -18.41 -14.95 -6.76
N LYS A 664 -17.72 -13.80 -6.85
CA LYS A 664 -16.28 -13.66 -6.49
C LYS A 664 -16.04 -12.55 -5.47
N GLU A 665 -17.07 -12.19 -4.73
CA GLU A 665 -16.98 -11.11 -3.74
C GLU A 665 -15.92 -11.42 -2.70
N SER A 666 -15.24 -10.38 -2.24
CA SER A 666 -14.35 -10.45 -1.10
C SER A 666 -15.09 -10.95 0.14
N ILE A 667 -14.42 -11.74 0.98
CA ILE A 667 -14.95 -12.12 2.30
C ILE A 667 -15.30 -10.90 3.15
N PHE A 668 -14.58 -9.79 2.99
CA PHE A 668 -14.80 -8.55 3.73
C PHE A 668 -16.14 -7.88 3.41
N VAL A 669 -16.69 -8.11 2.21
CA VAL A 669 -18.05 -7.66 1.85
C VAL A 669 -19.10 -8.39 2.69
N ASN A 670 -18.88 -9.67 2.98
CA ASN A 670 -19.79 -10.48 3.80
C ASN A 670 -19.68 -10.17 5.31
N GLU A 671 -18.60 -9.52 5.73
CA GLU A 671 -18.38 -9.09 7.11
C GLU A 671 -19.04 -7.73 7.44
N MET A 672 -19.56 -7.03 6.43
CA MET A 672 -20.20 -5.72 6.55
C MET A 672 -21.64 -5.82 7.05
N ASP A 673 -22.14 -4.71 7.57
CA ASP A 673 -23.58 -4.54 7.72
C ASP A 673 -24.20 -4.07 6.38
N LEU A 674 -24.71 -5.04 5.63
CA LEU A 674 -25.29 -4.80 4.30
C LEU A 674 -26.64 -4.07 4.35
N SER A 675 -27.28 -3.92 5.52
CA SER A 675 -28.53 -3.17 5.65
C SER A 675 -28.34 -1.67 5.44
N GLU A 676 -27.12 -1.17 5.63
CA GLU A 676 -26.74 0.22 5.42
C GLU A 676 -26.29 0.49 3.97
N ALA A 677 -26.17 -0.55 3.13
CA ALA A 677 -25.69 -0.46 1.77
C ALA A 677 -26.83 -0.53 0.73
N THR A 678 -26.73 0.30 -0.31
CA THR A 678 -27.60 0.20 -1.48
C THR A 678 -26.92 -0.64 -2.58
N ASP A 679 -27.58 -1.70 -3.01
CA ASP A 679 -27.12 -2.53 -4.10
C ASP A 679 -27.45 -1.89 -5.47
N LEU A 680 -26.42 -1.64 -6.28
CA LEU A 680 -26.54 -1.04 -7.61
C LEU A 680 -27.00 -2.04 -8.70
N THR A 681 -27.01 -3.35 -8.39
CA THR A 681 -27.47 -4.36 -9.33
C THR A 681 -28.99 -4.44 -9.34
N SER A 682 -29.58 -4.47 -10.53
CA SER A 682 -31.03 -4.49 -10.70
C SER A 682 -31.70 -5.67 -9.99
N PRO A 683 -32.85 -5.47 -9.32
CA PRO A 683 -33.63 -6.52 -8.62
C PRO A 683 -34.05 -7.70 -9.50
N THR A 684 -34.00 -7.58 -10.81
CA THR A 684 -34.47 -8.60 -11.79
C THR A 684 -33.55 -9.82 -11.88
N ARG A 685 -32.36 -9.81 -11.29
CA ARG A 685 -31.43 -10.96 -11.34
C ARG A 685 -31.24 -11.70 -10.01
N ILE A 686 -31.80 -11.21 -8.91
CA ILE A 686 -31.69 -11.86 -7.57
C ILE A 686 -32.67 -13.00 -7.39
N ALA A 687 -33.71 -13.13 -8.23
CA ALA A 687 -34.67 -14.20 -8.15
C ALA A 687 -34.23 -15.40 -9.00
N GLY A 688 -33.48 -16.29 -8.42
CA GLY A 688 -33.24 -17.62 -8.99
C GLY A 688 -31.79 -18.10 -8.86
N SER A 689 -31.57 -18.94 -7.87
CA SER A 689 -30.56 -20.03 -7.80
C SER A 689 -29.35 -19.96 -8.78
N LEU A 690 -28.44 -19.04 -8.61
CA LEU A 690 -27.25 -18.94 -9.48
C LEU A 690 -25.92 -18.94 -8.73
N VAL A 691 -25.93 -19.33 -7.45
CA VAL A 691 -24.67 -19.35 -6.64
C VAL A 691 -23.74 -20.50 -7.08
N GLU A 692 -24.27 -21.57 -7.71
CA GLU A 692 -23.43 -22.69 -8.19
C GLU A 692 -23.04 -22.62 -9.68
N GLU A 693 -23.73 -21.82 -10.50
CA GLU A 693 -23.43 -21.74 -11.93
C GLU A 693 -22.46 -20.64 -12.32
N SER A 694 -22.29 -19.59 -11.52
CA SER A 694 -21.52 -18.40 -11.94
C SER A 694 -19.99 -18.55 -11.86
N THR A 695 -19.47 -19.40 -10.98
CA THR A 695 -18.03 -19.73 -10.92
C THR A 695 -17.59 -20.63 -12.08
N LYS A 696 -18.51 -21.44 -12.59
CA LYS A 696 -18.31 -22.22 -13.82
C LYS A 696 -18.66 -21.43 -15.08
N GLY A 697 -19.45 -20.37 -14.96
CA GLY A 697 -20.07 -19.70 -16.10
C GLY A 697 -19.17 -18.75 -16.89
N ALA A 698 -18.27 -17.99 -16.24
CA ALA A 698 -17.36 -17.11 -16.97
C ALA A 698 -16.18 -17.90 -17.58
N GLU A 699 -15.64 -18.85 -16.83
CA GLU A 699 -14.59 -19.77 -17.32
C GLU A 699 -15.17 -20.76 -18.32
N ALA A 700 -16.33 -21.36 -18.05
CA ALA A 700 -17.02 -22.26 -18.96
C ALA A 700 -17.63 -21.54 -20.18
N SER A 701 -18.00 -20.27 -20.09
CA SER A 701 -18.50 -19.49 -21.24
C SER A 701 -17.37 -19.18 -22.23
N LEU A 702 -16.18 -18.81 -21.74
CA LEU A 702 -14.99 -18.58 -22.58
C LEU A 702 -14.47 -19.93 -23.13
N GLU A 703 -14.38 -20.97 -22.30
CA GLU A 703 -13.99 -22.32 -22.70
C GLU A 703 -15.03 -22.97 -23.65
N ALA A 704 -16.33 -22.86 -23.34
CA ALA A 704 -17.38 -23.42 -24.17
C ALA A 704 -17.54 -22.68 -25.51
N ARG A 705 -17.34 -21.37 -25.53
CA ARG A 705 -17.34 -20.58 -26.76
C ARG A 705 -16.13 -20.90 -27.62
N ASN A 706 -14.96 -21.04 -27.01
CA ASN A 706 -13.73 -21.42 -27.71
C ASN A 706 -13.76 -22.88 -28.16
N ARG A 707 -14.32 -23.80 -27.35
CA ARG A 707 -14.50 -25.22 -27.71
C ARG A 707 -15.50 -25.40 -28.81
N ARG A 708 -16.67 -24.74 -28.79
CA ARG A 708 -17.66 -24.76 -29.88
C ARG A 708 -17.13 -24.19 -31.19
N LYS A 709 -16.29 -23.13 -31.11
CA LYS A 709 -15.62 -22.59 -32.29
C LYS A 709 -14.56 -23.56 -32.84
N LEU A 710 -13.80 -24.24 -32.00
CA LEU A 710 -12.84 -25.27 -32.44
C LEU A 710 -13.53 -26.53 -32.99
N GLU A 711 -14.61 -27.00 -32.33
CA GLU A 711 -15.40 -28.12 -32.81
C GLU A 711 -16.07 -27.80 -34.15
N SER A 712 -16.61 -26.59 -34.35
CA SER A 712 -17.17 -26.17 -35.66
C SER A 712 -16.10 -26.03 -36.74
N LEU A 713 -14.85 -25.81 -36.39
CA LEU A 713 -13.71 -25.73 -37.33
C LEU A 713 -13.11 -27.11 -37.64
N SER A 714 -13.33 -28.13 -36.77
CA SER A 714 -12.89 -29.51 -37.00
C SER A 714 -13.93 -30.31 -37.81
N ASP A 715 -15.24 -30.05 -37.59
CA ASP A 715 -16.33 -30.74 -38.30
C ASP A 715 -16.51 -30.29 -39.74
N GLU A 716 -15.94 -29.17 -40.16
CA GLU A 716 -15.90 -28.71 -41.56
C GLU A 716 -14.60 -29.13 -42.29
N ALA A 717 -13.68 -29.82 -41.62
CA ALA A 717 -12.40 -30.26 -42.19
C ALA A 717 -12.39 -31.76 -42.60
N ASP A 718 -13.48 -32.50 -42.30
CA ASP A 718 -13.79 -33.83 -42.82
C ASP A 718 -14.87 -33.71 -43.95
#